data_c455034defa1ba9b589ae5cb52a00390
#
_entry.id   c455034defa1ba9b589ae5cb52a00390
#
_cell.length_a   1.000
_cell.length_b   1.000
_cell.length_c   1.000
_cell.angle_alpha   90.00
_cell.angle_beta   90.00
_cell.angle_gamma   90.00
#
_symmetry.space_group_name_H-M   'P 1'
#
loop_
_entity.id
_entity.type
_entity.pdbx_description
1 polymer ?
#
loop_
_entity_poly.entity_id
_entity_poly.type
_entity_poly.pdbx_seq_one_letter_code
_entity_poly.pdbx_strand_id
1 'polypeptide(L)'
;REIYIQEIAKSGETDPSLAVLIAFLKNYQYLVDQFNKRWEAYPLFYVNQILKESPQKAIIPSAWFIAVKNNTARQAQLPKGTGIITQVPFPAQDIQFCYRTDEDYSVNDMKITSIHSLLLEKDPKKYPASRLGFVTSIWQKQLNDRIGNVPSKKPNLDSELIFENQSSIQAGLMIESPMLLLREGHRDIHITFGLEEDSISYFKELIATTEQSSHETGRVLNDAFLLELSTEKGWAPIYAYTLTFINENSFYLKFVLNEKFDPTTPCSEAHGCQTRNPALRILMNTDAWLFPYSWVHRIFITSLKIKVHVSGMSSLKIYNPLGEVDASVHFPLFGLEAQKGSWFAFGNYEIAIKPIQSMGITLQWADLPYSEGGFYDLYQAYKTPIDNTTFKVEWEKLTDQKWVKLPGSTSCLFNTKNKHTSPRGKLSEYSEIVYDKPFKNITVSTEEEQYQYTKTQQGFFRIRLTDPNGGFGQTEYRMLFADIMIRNSHTRKQTPVPKPPYNPMIESIGIGYSAEEEYFFNGDTPRDRCRIYHIHPLRQKELHEIDLRHPFPMVEVPTEDGIILFGIGNSIGNDQIRLFFEMAALKREIGKEYLPCVQWSFFNGKQWEFIKPGNLLSDTTGNLLNTGLVDILLPSPISEEMLDINGDFWLSAKVSCHTQNC
;
A
#
# COMPACT_ATOMS: atom_id res chain seq x y z
N ARG A 1 -41.06 32.92 72.64
CA ARG A 1 -41.89 32.16 73.63
C ARG A 1 -41.04 31.33 74.59
N GLU A 2 -40.08 30.57 74.17
CA GLU A 2 -39.15 29.79 75.06
C GLU A 2 -38.38 30.67 76.01
N ILE A 3 -37.84 31.80 75.52
CA ILE A 3 -37.08 32.78 76.33
C ILE A 3 -37.92 33.30 77.45
N TYR A 4 -39.18 33.61 77.19
CA TYR A 4 -40.14 34.13 78.20
C TYR A 4 -40.48 33.14 79.30
N ILE A 5 -40.59 31.86 78.94
CA ILE A 5 -40.80 30.77 79.91
C ILE A 5 -39.56 30.52 80.73
N GLN A 6 -38.37 30.65 80.15
CA GLN A 6 -37.12 30.53 80.89
C GLN A 6 -36.83 31.70 81.84
N GLU A 7 -37.27 32.92 81.50
CA GLU A 7 -37.20 34.11 82.37
C GLU A 7 -38.16 33.99 83.58
N ILE A 8 -39.36 33.53 83.35
CA ILE A 8 -40.33 33.28 84.42
C ILE A 8 -39.86 32.16 85.35
N ALA A 9 -39.22 31.10 84.84
CA ALA A 9 -38.71 30.02 85.63
C ALA A 9 -37.47 30.43 86.47
N LYS A 10 -36.76 31.49 86.12
CA LYS A 10 -35.63 32.02 86.83
C LYS A 10 -35.98 33.04 87.88
N SER A 11 -37.15 33.76 87.84
CA SER A 11 -37.58 34.79 88.78
C SER A 11 -38.01 34.22 90.14
N GLY A 12 -38.26 32.93 90.30
CA GLY A 12 -38.65 32.27 91.54
C GLY A 12 -40.06 32.65 92.05
N GLU A 13 -40.80 33.55 91.43
CA GLU A 13 -42.17 34.01 91.76
C GLU A 13 -43.23 33.34 90.88
N THR A 14 -43.17 32.04 90.73
CA THR A 14 -44.17 31.33 89.93
C THR A 14 -45.28 30.79 90.79
N ASP A 15 -46.52 31.15 90.41
CA ASP A 15 -47.70 30.47 90.96
C ASP A 15 -47.55 28.99 90.83
N PRO A 16 -47.78 28.18 91.92
CA PRO A 16 -47.70 26.71 91.91
C PRO A 16 -48.49 26.07 90.77
N SER A 17 -49.62 26.60 90.37
CA SER A 17 -50.39 26.15 89.24
C SER A 17 -49.73 26.31 87.91
N LEU A 18 -48.97 27.45 87.73
CA LEU A 18 -48.18 27.68 86.54
C LEU A 18 -46.94 26.72 86.45
N ALA A 19 -46.30 26.48 87.62
CA ALA A 19 -45.20 25.54 87.69
C ALA A 19 -45.58 24.10 87.27
N VAL A 20 -46.78 23.64 87.73
CA VAL A 20 -47.32 22.35 87.33
C VAL A 20 -47.61 22.31 85.78
N LEU A 21 -48.17 23.40 85.25
CA LEU A 21 -48.41 23.54 83.81
C LEU A 21 -47.13 23.50 83.00
N ILE A 22 -46.10 24.22 83.45
CA ILE A 22 -44.78 24.19 82.77
C ILE A 22 -44.17 22.79 82.83
N ALA A 23 -44.26 22.12 83.96
CA ALA A 23 -43.78 20.74 84.12
C ALA A 23 -44.55 19.75 83.19
N PHE A 24 -45.85 19.93 83.08
CA PHE A 24 -46.68 19.17 82.17
C PHE A 24 -46.32 19.42 80.72
N LEU A 25 -46.14 20.68 80.35
CA LEU A 25 -45.75 21.06 78.94
C LEU A 25 -44.36 20.53 78.62
N LYS A 26 -43.39 20.54 79.54
CA LYS A 26 -42.07 19.92 79.34
C LYS A 26 -42.14 18.45 79.17
N ASN A 27 -42.93 17.77 79.99
CA ASN A 27 -43.16 16.33 79.82
C ASN A 27 -43.87 16.02 78.51
N TYR A 28 -44.84 16.84 78.10
CA TYR A 28 -45.52 16.71 76.83
C TYR A 28 -44.54 16.90 75.66
N GLN A 29 -43.74 17.93 75.73
CA GLN A 29 -42.69 18.20 74.76
C GLN A 29 -41.70 17.05 74.66
N TYR A 30 -41.27 16.50 75.80
CA TYR A 30 -40.43 15.30 75.79
C TYR A 30 -41.11 14.10 75.11
N LEU A 31 -42.42 13.87 75.32
CA LEU A 31 -43.15 12.83 74.67
C LEU A 31 -43.26 13.08 73.15
N VAL A 32 -43.49 14.31 72.76
CA VAL A 32 -43.54 14.71 71.33
C VAL A 32 -42.20 14.49 70.66
N ASP A 33 -41.10 14.89 71.31
CA ASP A 33 -39.77 14.69 70.80
C ASP A 33 -39.42 13.20 70.69
N GLN A 34 -39.81 12.38 71.66
CA GLN A 34 -39.67 10.93 71.60
C GLN A 34 -40.49 10.32 70.47
N PHE A 35 -41.70 10.84 70.26
CA PHE A 35 -42.56 10.39 69.20
C PHE A 35 -41.99 10.77 67.81
N ASN A 36 -41.51 11.97 67.66
CA ASN A 36 -40.88 12.41 66.41
C ASN A 36 -39.61 11.62 66.10
N LYS A 37 -38.79 11.30 67.08
CA LYS A 37 -37.64 10.38 66.90
C LYS A 37 -38.01 9.00 66.40
N ARG A 38 -39.22 8.50 66.72
CA ARG A 38 -39.71 7.21 66.20
C ARG A 38 -39.86 7.23 64.67
N TRP A 39 -40.22 8.38 64.07
CA TRP A 39 -40.33 8.49 62.62
C TRP A 39 -38.98 8.28 61.92
N GLU A 40 -37.89 8.69 62.51
CA GLU A 40 -36.57 8.44 62.01
C GLU A 40 -36.16 6.97 62.17
N ALA A 41 -36.61 6.33 63.22
CA ALA A 41 -36.31 4.90 63.48
C ALA A 41 -37.25 3.94 62.69
N TYR A 42 -38.39 4.39 62.21
CA TYR A 42 -39.37 3.57 61.55
C TYR A 42 -38.91 2.95 60.24
N PRO A 43 -38.24 3.69 59.31
CA PRO A 43 -37.67 3.10 58.10
C PRO A 43 -36.66 2.02 58.42
N LEU A 44 -35.80 2.25 59.42
CA LEU A 44 -34.77 1.31 59.83
C LEU A 44 -35.40 0.03 60.44
N PHE A 45 -36.49 0.21 61.25
CA PHE A 45 -37.27 -0.91 61.80
C PHE A 45 -37.94 -1.73 60.66
N TYR A 46 -38.55 -1.00 59.68
CA TYR A 46 -39.23 -1.62 58.56
C TYR A 46 -38.26 -2.46 57.72
N VAL A 47 -37.09 -1.88 57.36
CA VAL A 47 -36.06 -2.56 56.58
C VAL A 47 -35.49 -3.77 57.35
N ASN A 48 -35.10 -3.57 58.63
CA ASN A 48 -34.43 -4.63 59.39
C ASN A 48 -35.36 -5.72 59.93
N GLN A 49 -36.59 -5.39 60.30
CA GLN A 49 -37.48 -6.31 60.98
C GLN A 49 -38.56 -6.89 60.06
N ILE A 50 -39.08 -6.10 59.13
CA ILE A 50 -40.14 -6.53 58.22
C ILE A 50 -39.58 -7.09 56.93
N LEU A 51 -38.67 -6.33 56.24
CA LEU A 51 -38.03 -6.79 55.02
C LEU A 51 -36.89 -7.76 55.30
N LYS A 52 -36.39 -7.81 56.53
CA LYS A 52 -35.25 -8.67 56.96
C LYS A 52 -33.98 -8.38 56.15
N GLU A 53 -33.84 -7.19 55.57
CA GLU A 53 -32.63 -6.75 54.90
C GLU A 53 -31.65 -6.20 55.91
N SER A 54 -30.36 -6.57 55.76
CA SER A 54 -29.29 -5.99 56.56
C SER A 54 -28.70 -4.78 55.84
N PRO A 55 -28.26 -3.75 56.58
CA PRO A 55 -27.54 -2.64 55.96
C PRO A 55 -26.36 -3.16 55.16
N GLN A 56 -26.17 -2.63 53.98
CA GLN A 56 -24.99 -2.95 53.17
C GLN A 56 -23.71 -2.69 53.99
N LYS A 57 -22.81 -3.66 53.94
CA LYS A 57 -21.50 -3.48 54.58
C LYS A 57 -20.77 -2.35 53.90
N ALA A 58 -19.99 -1.60 54.65
CA ALA A 58 -19.13 -0.59 54.09
C ALA A 58 -18.22 -1.19 53.00
N ILE A 59 -18.30 -0.65 51.79
CA ILE A 59 -17.44 -1.04 50.69
C ILE A 59 -16.13 -0.28 50.84
N ILE A 60 -15.02 -1.00 50.96
CA ILE A 60 -13.67 -0.41 50.99
C ILE A 60 -13.45 0.21 49.61
N PRO A 61 -13.12 1.50 49.52
CA PRO A 61 -12.85 2.12 48.23
C PRO A 61 -11.62 1.50 47.58
N SER A 62 -11.73 1.15 46.31
CA SER A 62 -10.63 0.70 45.45
C SER A 62 -10.30 1.78 44.43
N ALA A 63 -9.06 1.84 44.02
CA ALA A 63 -8.58 2.78 43.01
C ALA A 63 -7.58 2.09 42.08
N TRP A 64 -7.59 2.52 40.82
CA TRP A 64 -6.60 2.11 39.83
C TRP A 64 -5.49 3.14 39.81
N PHE A 65 -4.25 2.69 39.63
CA PHE A 65 -3.10 3.58 39.50
C PHE A 65 -2.12 3.07 38.46
N ILE A 66 -1.35 3.97 37.87
CA ILE A 66 -0.27 3.66 36.94
C ILE A 66 1.06 3.83 37.68
N ALA A 67 1.86 2.76 37.73
CA ALA A 67 3.21 2.81 38.31
C ALA A 67 4.22 3.14 37.22
N VAL A 68 5.00 4.19 37.43
CA VAL A 68 6.08 4.61 36.51
C VAL A 68 7.40 4.46 37.25
N LYS A 69 8.36 3.77 36.62
CA LYS A 69 9.70 3.63 37.18
C LYS A 69 10.47 4.96 37.23
N ASN A 70 11.18 5.15 38.29
CA ASN A 70 12.03 6.32 38.52
C ASN A 70 13.53 6.04 38.27
N ASN A 71 13.93 4.81 38.03
CA ASN A 71 15.32 4.39 37.96
C ASN A 71 15.64 3.63 36.66
N THR A 72 16.93 3.39 36.43
CA THR A 72 17.46 2.64 35.29
C THR A 72 17.34 1.11 35.43
N ALA A 73 16.79 0.61 36.53
CA ALA A 73 16.58 -0.83 36.71
C ALA A 73 15.54 -1.36 35.68
N ARG A 74 15.79 -2.52 35.09
CA ARG A 74 14.96 -3.12 34.06
C ARG A 74 13.55 -3.44 34.53
N GLN A 75 13.42 -3.91 35.76
CA GLN A 75 12.15 -4.24 36.43
C GLN A 75 12.18 -3.77 37.89
N ALA A 76 11.01 -3.37 38.37
CA ALA A 76 10.78 -3.09 39.79
C ALA A 76 9.63 -3.96 40.26
N GLN A 77 9.75 -4.50 41.48
CA GLN A 77 8.69 -5.33 42.10
C GLN A 77 7.95 -4.46 43.13
N LEU A 78 6.65 -4.50 43.08
CA LEU A 78 5.74 -3.93 44.08
C LEU A 78 5.05 -5.08 44.81
N PRO A 79 5.56 -5.47 46.01
CA PRO A 79 4.95 -6.56 46.79
C PRO A 79 3.51 -6.22 47.21
N LYS A 80 2.70 -7.24 47.38
CA LYS A 80 1.36 -7.14 47.96
C LYS A 80 1.41 -6.40 49.31
N GLY A 81 0.51 -5.44 49.50
CA GLY A 81 0.44 -4.62 50.71
C GLY A 81 1.34 -3.36 50.67
N THR A 82 2.03 -3.08 49.53
CA THR A 82 2.79 -1.83 49.36
C THR A 82 1.85 -0.64 49.50
N GLY A 83 2.20 0.31 50.38
CA GLY A 83 1.42 1.51 50.64
C GLY A 83 1.57 2.55 49.54
N ILE A 84 0.44 3.01 49.01
CA ILE A 84 0.37 4.09 48.03
C ILE A 84 -0.40 5.26 48.64
N ILE A 85 0.28 6.40 48.78
CA ILE A 85 -0.26 7.59 49.43
C ILE A 85 -0.76 8.55 48.36
N THR A 86 -2.00 8.98 48.48
CA THR A 86 -2.57 10.05 47.64
C THR A 86 -3.03 11.21 48.52
N GLN A 87 -2.78 12.44 48.06
CA GLN A 87 -3.30 13.65 48.64
C GLN A 87 -4.49 14.14 47.81
N VAL A 88 -5.66 14.20 48.44
CA VAL A 88 -6.84 14.78 47.78
C VAL A 88 -7.10 16.15 48.43
N PRO A 89 -7.07 17.23 47.67
CA PRO A 89 -7.45 18.54 48.19
C PRO A 89 -8.94 18.54 48.51
N PHE A 90 -9.26 18.53 49.81
CA PHE A 90 -10.63 18.74 50.31
C PHE A 90 -10.79 20.20 50.77
N PRO A 91 -11.97 20.83 50.67
CA PRO A 91 -12.14 22.26 50.86
C PRO A 91 -11.72 22.81 52.24
N ALA A 92 -11.40 21.93 53.21
CA ALA A 92 -11.06 22.36 54.55
C ALA A 92 -9.89 21.63 55.22
N GLN A 93 -9.41 20.53 54.69
CA GLN A 93 -8.26 19.75 55.23
C GLN A 93 -7.64 18.86 54.16
N ASP A 94 -6.31 18.82 54.03
CA ASP A 94 -5.58 17.84 53.23
C ASP A 94 -5.71 16.45 53.85
N ILE A 95 -6.58 15.62 53.27
CA ILE A 95 -6.78 14.26 53.74
C ILE A 95 -5.82 13.36 52.94
N GLN A 96 -4.93 12.64 53.61
CA GLN A 96 -4.09 11.59 53.03
C GLN A 96 -4.86 10.26 53.05
N PHE A 97 -5.03 9.68 51.88
CA PHE A 97 -5.51 8.30 51.75
C PHE A 97 -4.32 7.38 51.49
N CYS A 98 -4.27 6.25 52.18
CA CYS A 98 -3.28 5.21 51.97
C CYS A 98 -3.98 3.99 51.39
N TYR A 99 -3.73 3.73 50.11
CA TYR A 99 -4.16 2.49 49.44
C TYR A 99 -3.02 1.45 49.60
N ARG A 100 -3.38 0.18 49.50
CA ARG A 100 -2.40 -0.92 49.51
C ARG A 100 -2.62 -1.77 48.28
N THR A 101 -1.52 -2.22 47.67
CA THR A 101 -1.56 -3.18 46.58
C THR A 101 -2.21 -4.49 47.06
N ASP A 102 -3.14 -5.02 46.22
CA ASP A 102 -3.87 -6.25 46.49
C ASP A 102 -3.09 -7.51 46.10
N GLU A 103 -2.14 -7.39 45.16
CA GLU A 103 -1.27 -8.44 44.64
C GLU A 103 0.19 -7.97 44.50
N ASP A 104 1.05 -8.90 44.06
CA ASP A 104 2.43 -8.57 43.67
C ASP A 104 2.44 -8.05 42.23
N TYR A 105 3.08 -6.91 41.99
CA TYR A 105 3.16 -6.29 40.68
C TYR A 105 4.61 -6.13 40.21
N SER A 106 4.83 -6.52 38.94
CA SER A 106 6.07 -6.25 38.24
C SER A 106 5.90 -5.00 37.35
N VAL A 107 6.76 -4.00 37.56
CA VAL A 107 6.79 -2.76 36.78
C VAL A 107 7.98 -2.80 35.84
N ASN A 108 7.75 -2.67 34.54
CA ASN A 108 8.76 -2.69 33.48
C ASN A 108 8.70 -1.41 32.64
N ASP A 109 9.50 -1.36 31.56
CA ASP A 109 9.58 -0.18 30.67
C ASP A 109 8.66 -0.29 29.44
N MET A 110 7.84 -1.33 29.35
CA MET A 110 6.92 -1.49 28.23
C MET A 110 5.90 -0.36 28.18
N LYS A 111 5.61 0.11 26.98
CA LYS A 111 4.64 1.20 26.74
C LYS A 111 3.73 0.80 25.61
N ILE A 112 2.46 1.12 25.72
CA ILE A 112 1.55 1.10 24.57
C ILE A 112 1.92 2.30 23.70
N THR A 113 2.31 2.07 22.47
CA THR A 113 2.69 3.10 21.48
C THR A 113 1.54 3.46 20.59
N SER A 114 0.69 2.48 20.27
CA SER A 114 -0.47 2.67 19.41
C SER A 114 -1.59 1.68 19.72
N ILE A 115 -2.82 2.10 19.50
CA ILE A 115 -4.01 1.25 19.58
C ILE A 115 -4.83 1.47 18.32
N HIS A 116 -5.21 0.39 17.65
CA HIS A 116 -6.07 0.42 16.48
C HIS A 116 -7.22 -0.56 16.65
N SER A 117 -8.40 -0.17 16.19
CA SER A 117 -9.55 -1.07 16.06
C SER A 117 -9.88 -1.30 14.59
N LEU A 118 -10.24 -2.53 14.25
CA LEU A 118 -10.74 -2.95 12.96
C LEU A 118 -12.10 -3.60 13.14
N LEU A 119 -13.08 -3.16 12.36
CA LEU A 119 -14.43 -3.72 12.36
C LEU A 119 -14.81 -4.15 10.94
N LEU A 120 -15.23 -5.41 10.80
CA LEU A 120 -15.84 -5.91 9.58
C LEU A 120 -17.36 -5.76 9.71
N GLU A 121 -17.92 -4.80 8.99
CA GLU A 121 -19.34 -4.56 8.99
C GLU A 121 -20.05 -5.53 8.02
N LYS A 122 -21.12 -6.18 8.51
CA LYS A 122 -21.99 -7.07 7.73
C LYS A 122 -23.39 -6.49 7.78
N ASP A 123 -23.84 -5.86 6.68
CA ASP A 123 -25.21 -5.32 6.62
C ASP A 123 -26.16 -6.28 5.89
N PRO A 124 -26.97 -7.04 6.64
CA PRO A 124 -27.93 -7.98 6.06
C PRO A 124 -29.11 -7.30 5.34
N LYS A 125 -29.33 -5.98 5.57
CA LYS A 125 -30.43 -5.25 4.93
C LYS A 125 -30.04 -4.71 3.58
N LYS A 126 -28.77 -4.36 3.38
CA LYS A 126 -28.25 -3.76 2.14
C LYS A 126 -28.09 -4.80 1.04
N TYR A 127 -27.82 -6.08 1.40
CA TYR A 127 -27.63 -7.19 0.48
C TYR A 127 -28.32 -8.45 0.98
N PRO A 128 -29.40 -8.92 0.30
CA PRO A 128 -30.09 -10.19 0.65
C PRO A 128 -29.17 -11.41 0.60
N ALA A 129 -28.10 -11.32 -0.16
CA ALA A 129 -27.03 -12.31 -0.22
C ALA A 129 -26.18 -12.42 1.08
N SER A 130 -26.48 -11.64 2.10
CA SER A 130 -25.82 -11.69 3.42
C SER A 130 -25.97 -13.04 4.14
N ARG A 131 -26.83 -13.93 3.64
CA ARG A 131 -26.82 -15.35 4.02
C ARG A 131 -25.46 -16.02 3.79
N LEU A 132 -24.60 -15.44 2.96
CA LEU A 132 -23.25 -15.91 2.67
C LEU A 132 -22.17 -15.18 3.49
N GLY A 133 -22.53 -14.29 4.41
CA GLY A 133 -21.58 -13.61 5.33
C GLY A 133 -20.78 -12.48 4.69
N PHE A 134 -21.39 -11.70 3.77
CA PHE A 134 -20.71 -10.57 3.13
C PHE A 134 -20.29 -9.48 4.10
N VAL A 135 -19.05 -9.05 3.94
CA VAL A 135 -18.54 -7.83 4.53
C VAL A 135 -18.90 -6.67 3.61
N THR A 136 -19.66 -5.70 4.12
CA THR A 136 -20.10 -4.50 3.39
C THR A 136 -19.12 -3.37 3.50
N SER A 137 -18.34 -3.35 4.57
CA SER A 137 -17.28 -2.37 4.78
C SER A 137 -16.29 -2.89 5.83
N ILE A 138 -15.07 -2.38 5.77
CA ILE A 138 -14.06 -2.58 6.79
C ILE A 138 -13.66 -1.21 7.32
N TRP A 139 -13.80 -1.03 8.61
CA TRP A 139 -13.57 0.22 9.29
C TRP A 139 -12.34 0.14 10.18
N GLN A 140 -11.62 1.24 10.24
CA GLN A 140 -10.46 1.41 11.12
C GLN A 140 -10.60 2.66 11.96
N LYS A 141 -10.18 2.57 13.21
CA LYS A 141 -10.01 3.71 14.09
C LYS A 141 -8.67 3.62 14.81
N GLN A 142 -7.96 4.73 14.86
CA GLN A 142 -6.77 4.87 15.67
C GLN A 142 -7.17 5.48 17.01
N LEU A 143 -6.83 4.79 18.10
CA LEU A 143 -7.23 5.15 19.47
C LEU A 143 -6.06 5.72 20.27
N ASN A 144 -5.05 6.31 19.63
CA ASN A 144 -3.83 6.77 20.29
C ASN A 144 -4.09 7.86 21.33
N ASP A 145 -5.12 8.67 21.16
CA ASP A 145 -5.52 9.71 22.13
C ASP A 145 -6.00 9.11 23.46
N ARG A 146 -6.28 7.81 23.48
CA ARG A 146 -6.73 7.05 24.65
C ARG A 146 -5.60 6.33 25.39
N ILE A 147 -4.36 6.44 24.90
CA ILE A 147 -3.19 5.90 25.58
C ILE A 147 -2.85 6.79 26.75
N GLY A 148 -3.34 6.44 27.93
CA GLY A 148 -3.06 7.15 29.16
C GLY A 148 -1.71 6.74 29.75
N ASN A 149 -0.66 7.47 29.43
CA ASN A 149 0.61 7.39 30.18
C ASN A 149 0.64 8.34 31.38
N VAL A 150 -0.32 9.26 31.48
CA VAL A 150 -0.51 10.17 32.60
C VAL A 150 -2.02 10.38 32.76
N PRO A 151 -2.60 10.22 33.95
CA PRO A 151 -4.01 10.54 34.16
C PRO A 151 -4.23 12.00 33.80
N SER A 152 -5.05 12.24 32.79
CA SER A 152 -5.47 13.60 32.42
C SER A 152 -6.19 14.22 33.64
N LYS A 153 -5.89 15.49 33.94
CA LYS A 153 -6.52 16.22 35.08
C LYS A 153 -8.05 16.35 34.97
N LYS A 154 -8.63 15.92 33.88
CA LYS A 154 -10.09 15.81 33.66
C LYS A 154 -10.38 14.44 33.09
N PRO A 155 -11.13 13.57 33.77
CA PRO A 155 -11.70 12.40 33.12
C PRO A 155 -12.57 12.90 31.95
N ASN A 156 -12.24 12.53 30.72
CA ASN A 156 -13.15 12.75 29.62
C ASN A 156 -14.38 11.87 29.91
N LEU A 157 -15.50 12.52 30.20
CA LEU A 157 -16.78 11.86 30.49
C LEU A 157 -17.41 11.20 29.27
N ASP A 158 -16.86 11.44 28.07
CA ASP A 158 -17.39 10.86 26.84
C ASP A 158 -16.73 9.53 26.59
N SER A 159 -17.41 8.44 27.01
CA SER A 159 -17.08 7.10 26.55
C SER A 159 -17.41 7.01 25.06
N GLU A 160 -16.41 6.88 24.21
CA GLU A 160 -16.61 6.53 22.81
C GLU A 160 -16.56 5.00 22.65
N LEU A 161 -17.46 4.47 21.86
CA LEU A 161 -17.39 3.09 21.44
C LEU A 161 -16.09 2.88 20.61
N ILE A 162 -15.42 1.74 20.86
CA ILE A 162 -14.18 1.38 20.19
C ILE A 162 -14.35 1.34 18.66
N PHE A 163 -15.55 0.99 18.21
CA PHE A 163 -15.91 0.82 16.81
C PHE A 163 -16.84 1.92 16.25
N GLU A 164 -16.92 3.11 16.88
CA GLU A 164 -17.61 4.28 16.35
C GLU A 164 -16.64 5.28 15.71
N ASN A 165 -17.15 6.10 14.76
CA ASN A 165 -16.39 7.17 14.08
C ASN A 165 -15.11 6.69 13.41
N GLN A 166 -15.22 5.61 12.65
CA GLN A 166 -14.11 4.96 11.96
C GLN A 166 -13.91 5.54 10.57
N SER A 167 -12.67 5.45 10.08
CA SER A 167 -12.33 5.70 8.69
C SER A 167 -12.30 4.40 7.89
N SER A 168 -12.58 4.50 6.60
CA SER A 168 -12.44 3.37 5.68
C SER A 168 -10.97 2.94 5.56
N ILE A 169 -10.76 1.66 5.31
CA ILE A 169 -9.43 1.05 5.26
C ILE A 169 -8.85 1.08 3.86
N GLN A 170 -7.58 1.44 3.77
CA GLN A 170 -6.76 1.10 2.63
C GLN A 170 -6.13 -0.29 2.83
N ALA A 171 -6.65 -1.28 2.12
CA ALA A 171 -6.09 -2.62 2.06
C ALA A 171 -6.05 -3.11 0.62
N GLY A 172 -5.10 -3.96 0.29
CA GLY A 172 -4.93 -4.42 -1.08
C GLY A 172 -3.65 -5.20 -1.32
N LEU A 173 -3.20 -5.16 -2.56
CA LEU A 173 -2.01 -5.83 -3.05
C LEU A 173 -1.03 -4.80 -3.61
N MET A 174 0.28 -5.00 -3.39
CA MET A 174 1.32 -4.25 -4.06
C MET A 174 2.23 -5.21 -4.82
N ILE A 175 2.54 -4.87 -6.06
CA ILE A 175 3.38 -5.63 -6.97
C ILE A 175 4.61 -4.80 -7.29
N GLU A 176 5.79 -5.28 -6.93
CA GLU A 176 7.08 -4.70 -7.29
C GLU A 176 7.67 -5.48 -8.46
N SER A 177 8.01 -4.80 -9.56
CA SER A 177 8.63 -5.46 -10.72
C SER A 177 9.45 -4.48 -11.57
N PRO A 178 10.59 -4.90 -12.16
CA PRO A 178 11.33 -4.12 -13.16
C PRO A 178 10.50 -3.85 -14.42
N MET A 179 9.46 -4.66 -14.69
CA MET A 179 8.53 -4.42 -15.80
C MET A 179 7.80 -3.08 -15.65
N LEU A 180 7.63 -2.58 -14.41
CA LEU A 180 6.97 -1.33 -14.09
C LEU A 180 7.89 -0.10 -14.15
N LEU A 181 9.18 -0.25 -14.47
CA LEU A 181 10.05 0.88 -14.75
C LEU A 181 9.66 1.48 -16.10
N LEU A 182 8.89 2.55 -16.10
CA LEU A 182 8.25 3.17 -17.25
C LEU A 182 8.39 4.69 -17.13
N ARG A 183 9.38 5.26 -17.85
CA ARG A 183 9.79 6.65 -17.62
C ARG A 183 9.13 7.65 -18.54
N GLU A 184 8.92 7.30 -19.79
CA GLU A 184 8.42 8.24 -20.79
C GLU A 184 7.61 7.56 -21.90
N GLY A 185 7.00 8.39 -22.74
CA GLY A 185 6.19 7.94 -23.86
C GLY A 185 4.78 7.54 -23.48
N HIS A 186 4.07 6.99 -24.44
CA HIS A 186 2.77 6.38 -24.26
C HIS A 186 2.95 4.93 -23.81
N ARG A 187 2.41 4.57 -22.65
CA ARG A 187 2.68 3.29 -21.97
C ARG A 187 1.35 2.56 -21.76
N ASP A 188 1.18 1.42 -22.40
CA ASP A 188 0.01 0.55 -22.27
C ASP A 188 0.43 -0.67 -21.44
N ILE A 189 -0.18 -0.85 -20.28
CA ILE A 189 0.17 -1.86 -19.30
C ILE A 189 -0.96 -2.87 -19.17
N HIS A 190 -0.61 -4.13 -19.26
CA HIS A 190 -1.51 -5.26 -19.20
C HIS A 190 -1.01 -6.24 -18.14
N ILE A 191 -1.83 -6.50 -17.15
CA ILE A 191 -1.53 -7.43 -16.06
C ILE A 191 -2.57 -8.54 -16.09
N THR A 192 -2.12 -9.77 -16.25
CA THR A 192 -2.99 -10.96 -16.17
C THR A 192 -2.68 -11.71 -14.90
N PHE A 193 -3.70 -11.94 -14.08
CA PHE A 193 -3.63 -12.76 -12.89
C PHE A 193 -4.19 -14.13 -13.22
N GLY A 194 -3.36 -15.18 -13.07
CA GLY A 194 -3.82 -16.56 -13.06
C GLY A 194 -4.43 -16.87 -11.70
N LEU A 195 -5.56 -17.55 -11.69
CA LEU A 195 -6.35 -17.83 -10.50
C LEU A 195 -6.48 -19.32 -10.26
N GLU A 196 -6.67 -19.70 -9.01
CA GLU A 196 -7.03 -21.05 -8.64
C GLU A 196 -8.42 -21.41 -9.17
N GLU A 197 -8.65 -22.69 -9.49
CA GLU A 197 -9.96 -23.19 -9.87
C GLU A 197 -11.01 -22.81 -8.80
N ASP A 198 -12.22 -22.49 -9.24
CA ASP A 198 -13.34 -22.05 -8.39
C ASP A 198 -13.28 -20.64 -7.79
N SER A 199 -12.15 -19.93 -7.88
CA SER A 199 -12.04 -18.55 -7.36
C SER A 199 -13.10 -17.61 -7.97
N ILE A 200 -13.47 -17.79 -9.23
CA ILE A 200 -14.45 -16.95 -9.95
C ILE A 200 -15.88 -17.46 -9.74
N SER A 201 -16.10 -18.72 -9.43
CA SER A 201 -17.43 -19.29 -9.26
C SER A 201 -18.22 -18.54 -8.19
N TYR A 202 -17.58 -18.22 -7.09
CA TYR A 202 -18.17 -17.44 -5.99
C TYR A 202 -18.55 -16.01 -6.44
N PHE A 203 -17.71 -15.35 -7.23
CA PHE A 203 -18.02 -14.02 -7.79
C PHE A 203 -19.23 -14.09 -8.73
N LYS A 204 -19.30 -15.11 -9.58
CA LYS A 204 -20.45 -15.32 -10.49
C LYS A 204 -21.73 -15.57 -9.70
N GLU A 205 -21.66 -16.38 -8.66
CA GLU A 205 -22.80 -16.64 -7.77
C GLU A 205 -23.26 -15.37 -7.06
N LEU A 206 -22.30 -14.57 -6.57
CA LEU A 206 -22.57 -13.29 -5.94
C LEU A 206 -23.31 -12.33 -6.88
N ILE A 207 -22.83 -12.16 -8.11
CA ILE A 207 -23.45 -11.29 -9.10
C ILE A 207 -24.84 -11.83 -9.51
N ALA A 208 -25.01 -13.13 -9.65
CA ALA A 208 -26.30 -13.75 -9.96
C ALA A 208 -27.36 -13.50 -8.87
N THR A 209 -26.94 -13.37 -7.60
CA THR A 209 -27.88 -13.08 -6.49
C THR A 209 -28.29 -11.61 -6.41
N THR A 210 -27.59 -10.70 -7.10
CA THR A 210 -27.92 -9.25 -7.12
C THR A 210 -29.00 -8.84 -8.10
N GLU A 211 -29.72 -9.77 -8.74
CA GLU A 211 -30.88 -9.60 -9.65
C GLU A 211 -30.65 -8.74 -10.90
N GLN A 212 -29.45 -8.30 -11.22
CA GLN A 212 -29.18 -7.43 -12.36
C GLN A 212 -28.11 -7.98 -13.30
N SER A 213 -28.27 -7.70 -14.56
CA SER A 213 -27.65 -8.30 -15.74
C SER A 213 -26.15 -8.06 -15.95
N SER A 214 -25.57 -8.63 -17.02
CA SER A 214 -24.17 -8.55 -17.45
C SER A 214 -23.52 -7.14 -17.47
N HIS A 215 -24.31 -6.07 -17.57
CA HIS A 215 -23.84 -4.69 -17.46
C HIS A 215 -23.25 -4.36 -16.06
N GLU A 216 -23.73 -5.02 -15.02
CA GLU A 216 -23.28 -4.76 -13.65
C GLU A 216 -21.97 -5.43 -13.33
N THR A 217 -21.68 -6.59 -13.91
CA THR A 217 -20.39 -7.25 -13.76
C THR A 217 -19.24 -6.30 -14.15
N GLY A 218 -19.35 -5.64 -15.30
CA GLY A 218 -18.36 -4.67 -15.75
C GLY A 218 -18.23 -3.47 -14.81
N ARG A 219 -19.34 -2.97 -14.28
CA ARG A 219 -19.35 -1.86 -13.33
C ARG A 219 -18.69 -2.25 -12.00
N VAL A 220 -19.06 -3.42 -11.45
CA VAL A 220 -18.46 -3.93 -10.22
C VAL A 220 -16.96 -4.08 -10.33
N LEU A 221 -16.48 -4.64 -11.45
CA LEU A 221 -15.05 -4.86 -11.66
C LEU A 221 -14.27 -3.57 -11.86
N ASN A 222 -14.78 -2.64 -12.68
CA ASN A 222 -14.07 -1.39 -12.99
C ASN A 222 -14.12 -0.34 -11.87
N ASP A 223 -14.97 -0.53 -10.87
CA ASP A 223 -15.05 0.32 -9.67
C ASP A 223 -14.38 -0.30 -8.44
N ALA A 224 -13.89 -1.54 -8.56
CA ALA A 224 -13.42 -2.32 -7.43
C ALA A 224 -12.12 -1.81 -6.79
N PHE A 225 -11.22 -1.22 -7.57
CA PHE A 225 -9.89 -0.90 -7.09
C PHE A 225 -9.47 0.54 -7.35
N LEU A 226 -8.65 1.06 -6.45
CA LEU A 226 -7.85 2.26 -6.65
C LEU A 226 -6.44 1.80 -7.02
N LEU A 227 -5.95 2.27 -8.17
CA LEU A 227 -4.63 1.92 -8.66
C LEU A 227 -3.67 3.09 -8.48
N GLU A 228 -2.47 2.81 -8.00
CA GLU A 228 -1.41 3.82 -7.82
C GLU A 228 -0.06 3.25 -8.22
N LEU A 229 0.74 4.06 -8.91
CA LEU A 229 2.13 3.74 -9.25
C LEU A 229 3.10 4.60 -8.44
N SER A 230 4.24 4.03 -8.11
CA SER A 230 5.32 4.75 -7.43
C SER A 230 6.05 5.68 -8.40
N THR A 231 6.18 6.96 -8.02
CA THR A 231 6.88 8.02 -8.79
C THR A 231 7.77 8.82 -7.86
N GLU A 232 8.63 9.68 -8.38
CA GLU A 232 9.48 10.54 -7.55
C GLU A 232 8.70 11.42 -6.55
N LYS A 233 7.46 11.78 -6.90
CA LYS A 233 6.59 12.62 -6.06
C LYS A 233 5.77 11.84 -5.03
N GLY A 234 5.89 10.53 -5.02
CA GLY A 234 5.07 9.63 -4.21
C GLY A 234 4.11 8.80 -5.06
N TRP A 235 3.04 8.31 -4.46
CA TRP A 235 2.05 7.48 -5.14
C TRP A 235 1.20 8.31 -6.11
N ALA A 236 1.25 7.96 -7.40
CA ALA A 236 0.48 8.63 -8.45
C ALA A 236 -0.76 7.79 -8.81
N PRO A 237 -1.98 8.34 -8.70
CA PRO A 237 -3.20 7.60 -8.97
C PRO A 237 -3.43 7.36 -10.47
N ILE A 238 -3.97 6.18 -10.80
CA ILE A 238 -4.42 5.80 -12.13
C ILE A 238 -5.95 5.85 -12.14
N TYR A 239 -6.52 6.85 -12.80
CA TYR A 239 -7.97 7.11 -12.76
C TYR A 239 -8.80 6.23 -13.70
N ALA A 240 -8.17 5.64 -14.72
CA ALA A 240 -8.89 4.84 -15.70
C ALA A 240 -8.19 3.49 -15.92
N TYR A 241 -8.91 2.44 -15.65
CA TYR A 241 -8.48 1.07 -15.93
C TYR A 241 -9.65 0.23 -16.40
N THR A 242 -9.34 -0.92 -16.96
CA THR A 242 -10.32 -1.93 -17.33
C THR A 242 -9.95 -3.24 -16.65
N LEU A 243 -10.88 -3.80 -15.90
CA LEU A 243 -10.75 -5.10 -15.27
C LEU A 243 -11.80 -6.05 -15.86
N THR A 244 -11.37 -7.17 -16.40
CA THR A 244 -12.27 -8.17 -17.02
C THR A 244 -11.78 -9.58 -16.73
N PHE A 245 -12.71 -10.56 -16.69
CA PHE A 245 -12.33 -11.96 -16.74
C PHE A 245 -12.06 -12.38 -18.17
N ILE A 246 -10.91 -13.03 -18.43
CA ILE A 246 -10.59 -13.61 -19.74
C ILE A 246 -11.26 -14.98 -19.88
N ASN A 247 -11.16 -15.78 -18.83
CA ASN A 247 -11.71 -17.12 -18.71
C ASN A 247 -12.06 -17.40 -17.23
N GLU A 248 -12.39 -18.65 -16.89
CA GLU A 248 -12.75 -19.05 -15.53
C GLU A 248 -11.59 -19.00 -14.52
N ASN A 249 -10.34 -18.97 -15.01
CA ASN A 249 -9.14 -19.05 -14.17
C ASN A 249 -8.20 -17.85 -14.34
N SER A 250 -8.66 -16.76 -14.95
CA SER A 250 -7.83 -15.55 -15.06
C SER A 250 -8.63 -14.27 -15.19
N PHE A 251 -8.14 -13.21 -14.56
CA PHE A 251 -8.62 -11.86 -14.81
C PHE A 251 -7.50 -10.96 -15.33
N TYR A 252 -7.91 -9.93 -16.04
CA TYR A 252 -7.07 -9.06 -16.82
C TYR A 252 -7.30 -7.62 -16.42
N LEU A 253 -6.23 -6.98 -16.00
CA LEU A 253 -6.19 -5.58 -15.65
C LEU A 253 -5.40 -4.81 -16.72
N LYS A 254 -6.03 -3.80 -17.31
CA LYS A 254 -5.42 -2.93 -18.33
C LYS A 254 -5.55 -1.48 -17.92
N PHE A 255 -4.47 -0.72 -18.07
CA PHE A 255 -4.46 0.74 -17.96
C PHE A 255 -3.41 1.36 -18.85
N VAL A 256 -3.58 2.65 -19.12
CA VAL A 256 -2.71 3.42 -20.02
C VAL A 256 -2.18 4.64 -19.29
N LEU A 257 -0.87 4.85 -19.38
CA LEU A 257 -0.21 6.06 -18.91
C LEU A 257 0.13 6.92 -20.13
N ASN A 258 -0.37 8.14 -20.15
CA ASN A 258 -0.05 9.10 -21.20
C ASN A 258 1.36 9.70 -21.00
N GLU A 259 1.83 10.47 -21.97
CA GLU A 259 3.15 11.11 -21.95
C GLU A 259 3.36 12.09 -20.77
N LYS A 260 2.27 12.60 -20.19
CA LYS A 260 2.32 13.56 -19.07
C LYS A 260 2.36 12.88 -17.68
N PHE A 261 2.18 11.58 -17.64
CA PHE A 261 2.27 10.84 -16.37
C PHE A 261 3.74 10.81 -15.91
N ASP A 262 3.96 11.12 -14.63
CA ASP A 262 5.30 11.18 -14.07
C ASP A 262 6.07 9.85 -14.27
N PRO A 263 7.41 9.89 -14.44
CA PRO A 263 8.24 8.70 -14.50
C PRO A 263 8.06 7.81 -13.28
N THR A 264 7.93 6.51 -13.50
CA THR A 264 7.87 5.55 -12.39
C THR A 264 9.26 5.32 -11.80
N THR A 265 9.34 5.24 -10.48
CA THR A 265 10.58 5.04 -9.72
C THR A 265 10.38 4.01 -8.61
N PRO A 266 11.46 3.38 -8.12
CA PRO A 266 11.38 2.59 -6.90
C PRO A 266 10.79 3.38 -5.73
N CYS A 267 10.13 2.69 -4.80
CA CYS A 267 9.60 3.32 -3.61
C CYS A 267 10.72 3.84 -2.71
N SER A 268 10.49 5.01 -2.13
CA SER A 268 11.36 5.72 -1.19
C SER A 268 10.58 6.07 0.09
N GLU A 269 11.16 6.82 0.98
CA GLU A 269 10.49 7.31 2.21
C GLU A 269 9.17 8.04 1.93
N ALA A 270 9.06 8.74 0.79
CA ALA A 270 7.82 9.40 0.38
C ALA A 270 6.64 8.43 0.15
N HIS A 271 6.93 7.15 -0.03
CA HIS A 271 5.93 6.10 -0.25
C HIS A 271 5.59 5.32 1.04
N GLY A 272 6.31 5.57 2.13
CA GLY A 272 6.23 4.80 3.36
C GLY A 272 6.82 3.39 3.28
N CYS A 273 7.58 3.08 2.23
CA CYS A 273 8.27 1.80 2.04
C CYS A 273 9.47 1.99 1.11
N GLN A 274 10.39 1.03 1.11
CA GLN A 274 11.53 0.99 0.21
C GLN A 274 11.45 -0.25 -0.67
N THR A 275 11.62 -0.07 -1.99
CA THR A 275 11.65 -1.16 -2.96
C THR A 275 12.87 -1.01 -3.89
N ARG A 276 13.25 -2.10 -4.56
CA ARG A 276 14.33 -2.06 -5.57
C ARG A 276 13.82 -1.63 -6.94
N ASN A 277 12.56 -1.93 -7.23
CA ASN A 277 11.90 -1.65 -8.50
C ASN A 277 10.65 -0.82 -8.26
N PRO A 278 10.11 -0.15 -9.28
CA PRO A 278 8.82 0.51 -9.16
C PRO A 278 7.71 -0.46 -8.77
N ALA A 279 6.71 0.06 -8.08
CA ALA A 279 5.61 -0.72 -7.55
C ALA A 279 4.25 -0.18 -7.98
N LEU A 280 3.32 -1.11 -8.20
CA LEU A 280 1.90 -0.86 -8.42
C LEU A 280 1.13 -1.26 -7.18
N ARG A 281 0.37 -0.35 -6.59
CA ARG A 281 -0.61 -0.62 -5.54
C ARG A 281 -1.99 -0.82 -6.15
N ILE A 282 -2.66 -1.89 -5.75
CA ILE A 282 -4.04 -2.23 -6.09
C ILE A 282 -4.81 -2.23 -4.78
N LEU A 283 -5.42 -1.11 -4.44
CA LEU A 283 -6.14 -0.91 -3.19
C LEU A 283 -7.64 -1.15 -3.41
N MET A 284 -8.32 -1.72 -2.43
CA MET A 284 -9.77 -1.85 -2.47
C MET A 284 -10.42 -0.47 -2.44
N ASN A 285 -11.33 -0.22 -3.36
CA ASN A 285 -12.14 1.00 -3.36
C ASN A 285 -13.24 0.88 -2.32
N THR A 286 -13.15 1.67 -1.27
CA THR A 286 -14.13 1.70 -0.18
C THR A 286 -15.46 2.32 -0.58
N ASP A 287 -15.47 3.13 -1.64
CA ASP A 287 -16.66 3.80 -2.19
C ASP A 287 -17.31 2.99 -3.31
N ALA A 288 -16.77 1.80 -3.62
CA ALA A 288 -17.32 0.92 -4.66
C ALA A 288 -18.77 0.52 -4.35
N TRP A 289 -19.59 0.45 -5.40
CA TRP A 289 -20.99 0.02 -5.27
C TRP A 289 -21.15 -1.35 -4.58
N LEU A 290 -20.26 -2.30 -4.88
CA LEU A 290 -20.10 -3.54 -4.15
C LEU A 290 -18.71 -3.55 -3.52
N PHE A 291 -18.63 -3.56 -2.20
CA PHE A 291 -17.33 -3.53 -1.52
C PHE A 291 -16.46 -4.73 -1.96
N PRO A 292 -15.27 -4.49 -2.50
CA PRO A 292 -14.49 -5.53 -3.19
C PRO A 292 -14.12 -6.70 -2.29
N TYR A 293 -13.92 -6.46 -1.00
CA TYR A 293 -13.59 -7.53 -0.05
C TYR A 293 -14.59 -8.67 -0.06
N SER A 294 -15.88 -8.40 -0.33
CA SER A 294 -16.93 -9.41 -0.37
C SER A 294 -16.64 -10.56 -1.34
N TRP A 295 -15.81 -10.34 -2.36
CA TRP A 295 -15.45 -11.36 -3.34
C TRP A 295 -13.94 -11.56 -3.49
N VAL A 296 -13.10 -10.51 -3.30
CA VAL A 296 -11.65 -10.56 -3.48
C VAL A 296 -10.96 -11.48 -2.46
N HIS A 297 -11.50 -11.60 -1.25
CA HIS A 297 -10.95 -12.47 -0.21
C HIS A 297 -10.95 -13.96 -0.58
N ARG A 298 -11.74 -14.36 -1.59
CA ARG A 298 -11.79 -15.74 -2.12
C ARG A 298 -11.03 -15.90 -3.43
N ILE A 299 -10.38 -14.87 -3.91
CA ILE A 299 -9.53 -14.95 -5.10
C ILE A 299 -8.12 -15.33 -4.67
N PHE A 300 -7.67 -16.48 -5.15
CA PHE A 300 -6.33 -16.99 -4.93
C PHE A 300 -5.52 -16.91 -6.22
N ILE A 301 -4.37 -16.24 -6.15
CA ILE A 301 -3.48 -15.99 -7.28
C ILE A 301 -2.49 -17.12 -7.41
N THR A 302 -2.36 -17.69 -8.61
CA THR A 302 -1.41 -18.76 -8.97
C THR A 302 -0.26 -18.28 -9.84
N SER A 303 -0.53 -17.26 -10.68
CA SER A 303 0.48 -16.65 -11.56
C SER A 303 0.19 -15.19 -11.83
N LEU A 304 1.22 -14.48 -12.26
CA LEU A 304 1.15 -13.08 -12.64
C LEU A 304 1.91 -12.88 -13.94
N LYS A 305 1.27 -12.30 -14.94
CA LYS A 305 1.88 -11.94 -16.21
C LYS A 305 1.78 -10.45 -16.44
N ILE A 306 2.91 -9.79 -16.61
CA ILE A 306 2.99 -8.36 -16.89
C ILE A 306 3.46 -8.17 -18.32
N LYS A 307 2.66 -7.47 -19.12
CA LYS A 307 2.99 -7.07 -20.47
C LYS A 307 2.93 -5.55 -20.57
N VAL A 308 3.95 -4.96 -21.14
CA VAL A 308 4.02 -3.51 -21.36
C VAL A 308 4.27 -3.22 -22.83
N HIS A 309 3.62 -2.21 -23.34
CA HIS A 309 3.89 -1.66 -24.66
C HIS A 309 4.13 -0.16 -24.52
N VAL A 310 5.32 0.27 -24.93
CA VAL A 310 5.77 1.65 -24.83
C VAL A 310 6.03 2.18 -26.24
N SER A 311 5.59 3.41 -26.50
CA SER A 311 5.86 4.10 -27.76
C SER A 311 6.25 5.56 -27.51
N GLY A 312 7.17 6.08 -28.34
CA GLY A 312 7.61 7.46 -28.23
C GLY A 312 8.66 7.73 -27.16
N MET A 313 9.45 6.71 -26.80
CA MET A 313 10.61 6.89 -25.91
C MET A 313 11.73 7.58 -26.68
N SER A 314 12.27 8.67 -26.15
CA SER A 314 13.33 9.49 -26.76
C SER A 314 14.62 9.57 -25.94
N SER A 315 14.58 9.31 -24.66
CA SER A 315 15.73 9.33 -23.75
C SER A 315 16.68 8.16 -23.98
N LEU A 316 17.50 8.25 -25.00
CA LEU A 316 18.41 7.19 -25.44
C LEU A 316 19.87 7.62 -25.29
N LYS A 317 20.74 6.69 -24.89
CA LYS A 317 22.18 6.81 -25.07
C LYS A 317 22.51 6.31 -26.47
N ILE A 318 22.95 7.23 -27.34
CA ILE A 318 23.23 6.95 -28.75
C ILE A 318 24.74 7.07 -29.02
N TYR A 319 25.24 6.10 -29.77
CA TYR A 319 26.66 6.08 -30.18
C TYR A 319 26.76 5.80 -31.68
N ASN A 320 27.70 6.44 -32.34
CA ASN A 320 28.06 6.15 -33.71
C ASN A 320 29.59 6.09 -33.84
N PRO A 321 30.19 5.92 -35.04
CA PRO A 321 31.64 5.87 -35.20
C PRO A 321 32.40 7.13 -34.73
N LEU A 322 31.72 8.26 -34.49
CA LEU A 322 32.31 9.47 -33.95
C LEU A 322 32.33 9.53 -32.43
N GLY A 323 31.59 8.63 -31.75
CA GLY A 323 31.45 8.58 -30.31
C GLY A 323 30.02 8.69 -29.82
N GLU A 324 29.84 9.20 -28.60
CA GLU A 324 28.52 9.49 -28.02
C GLU A 324 27.90 10.70 -28.74
N VAL A 325 26.62 10.58 -29.03
CA VAL A 325 25.85 11.54 -29.82
C VAL A 325 24.85 12.26 -28.91
N ASP A 326 24.81 13.57 -29.01
CA ASP A 326 23.73 14.36 -28.41
C ASP A 326 22.51 14.34 -29.33
N ALA A 327 21.47 13.63 -28.88
CA ALA A 327 20.21 13.50 -29.62
C ALA A 327 19.32 14.76 -29.58
N SER A 328 19.72 15.82 -28.86
CA SER A 328 18.99 17.08 -28.80
C SER A 328 19.26 17.98 -30.01
N VAL A 329 20.29 17.68 -30.78
CA VAL A 329 20.69 18.40 -32.01
C VAL A 329 20.69 17.46 -33.18
N HIS A 330 20.57 18.02 -34.41
CA HIS A 330 20.68 17.21 -35.63
C HIS A 330 22.06 16.55 -35.72
N PHE A 331 22.11 15.28 -35.99
CA PHE A 331 23.35 14.53 -36.08
C PHE A 331 23.39 13.54 -37.23
N PRO A 332 24.60 13.25 -37.78
CA PRO A 332 24.76 12.22 -38.81
C PRO A 332 24.64 10.84 -38.19
N LEU A 333 23.61 10.06 -38.59
CA LEU A 333 23.29 8.78 -37.99
C LEU A 333 24.47 7.80 -38.00
N PHE A 334 25.13 7.63 -39.14
CA PHE A 334 26.22 6.70 -39.35
C PHE A 334 27.63 7.37 -39.34
N GLY A 335 27.72 8.60 -38.88
CA GLY A 335 28.94 9.41 -38.97
C GLY A 335 29.05 10.19 -40.28
N LEU A 336 30.20 10.83 -40.50
CA LEU A 336 30.37 11.81 -41.61
C LEU A 336 30.34 11.17 -43.00
N GLU A 337 30.84 9.94 -43.14
CA GLU A 337 30.87 9.20 -44.42
C GLU A 337 30.31 7.80 -44.22
N ALA A 338 29.01 7.67 -44.36
CA ALA A 338 28.34 6.39 -44.19
C ALA A 338 28.67 5.40 -45.33
N GLN A 339 29.29 4.28 -45.00
CA GLN A 339 29.65 3.20 -45.91
C GLN A 339 29.02 1.88 -45.43
N LYS A 340 29.10 0.85 -46.27
CA LYS A 340 28.72 -0.48 -45.84
C LYS A 340 29.46 -0.88 -44.56
N GLY A 341 28.70 -1.32 -43.54
CA GLY A 341 29.25 -1.65 -42.24
C GLY A 341 29.21 -0.49 -41.24
N SER A 342 28.91 0.73 -41.65
CA SER A 342 28.65 1.83 -40.71
C SER A 342 27.43 1.50 -39.83
N TRP A 343 27.45 1.99 -38.61
CA TRP A 343 26.51 1.62 -37.62
C TRP A 343 26.16 2.79 -36.69
N PHE A 344 25.02 2.68 -36.00
CA PHE A 344 24.76 3.40 -34.79
C PHE A 344 24.26 2.42 -33.71
N ALA A 345 24.65 2.67 -32.48
CA ALA A 345 24.23 1.90 -31.34
C ALA A 345 23.41 2.76 -30.39
N PHE A 346 22.48 2.14 -29.71
CA PHE A 346 21.65 2.81 -28.74
C PHE A 346 21.33 1.89 -27.56
N GLY A 347 21.00 2.50 -26.46
CA GLY A 347 20.57 1.78 -25.26
C GLY A 347 19.83 2.69 -24.29
N ASN A 348 19.00 2.05 -23.48
CA ASN A 348 18.34 2.67 -22.35
C ASN A 348 18.20 1.61 -21.26
N TYR A 349 18.40 2.00 -20.01
CA TYR A 349 18.36 1.08 -18.87
C TYR A 349 16.97 0.42 -18.72
N GLU A 350 15.90 1.18 -18.93
CA GLU A 350 14.53 0.67 -18.90
C GLU A 350 14.31 -0.52 -19.84
N ILE A 351 14.88 -0.46 -21.06
CA ILE A 351 14.80 -1.53 -22.06
C ILE A 351 15.72 -2.69 -21.67
N ALA A 352 16.91 -2.37 -21.18
CA ALA A 352 17.95 -3.34 -20.88
C ALA A 352 17.61 -4.31 -19.75
N ILE A 353 16.71 -3.93 -18.83
CA ILE A 353 16.28 -4.79 -17.71
C ILE A 353 15.06 -5.65 -18.03
N LYS A 354 14.44 -5.49 -19.21
CA LYS A 354 13.18 -6.15 -19.58
C LYS A 354 13.37 -7.25 -20.62
N PRO A 355 12.56 -8.31 -20.59
CA PRO A 355 12.51 -9.32 -21.66
C PRO A 355 11.72 -8.80 -22.86
N ILE A 356 12.42 -8.13 -23.78
CA ILE A 356 11.82 -7.49 -24.95
C ILE A 356 11.33 -8.53 -25.95
N GLN A 357 10.07 -8.39 -26.36
CA GLN A 357 9.42 -9.25 -27.36
C GLN A 357 9.48 -8.66 -28.77
N SER A 358 9.37 -7.35 -28.88
CA SER A 358 9.54 -6.61 -30.13
C SER A 358 10.05 -5.21 -29.86
N MET A 359 10.76 -4.63 -30.82
CA MET A 359 11.27 -3.25 -30.74
C MET A 359 11.26 -2.62 -32.11
N GLY A 360 10.85 -1.35 -32.16
CA GLY A 360 10.87 -0.51 -33.35
C GLY A 360 11.59 0.80 -33.08
N ILE A 361 12.35 1.28 -34.06
CA ILE A 361 12.98 2.60 -34.04
C ILE A 361 12.27 3.46 -35.06
N THR A 362 11.83 4.63 -34.64
CA THR A 362 11.28 5.66 -35.51
C THR A 362 12.37 6.74 -35.69
N LEU A 363 12.77 6.99 -36.93
CA LEU A 363 13.75 7.97 -37.30
C LEU A 363 13.05 9.10 -38.07
N GLN A 364 13.23 10.34 -37.62
CA GLN A 364 12.85 11.53 -38.36
C GLN A 364 14.08 12.07 -39.08
N TRP A 365 13.98 12.13 -40.40
CA TRP A 365 15.09 12.52 -41.26
C TRP A 365 15.11 14.03 -41.51
N ALA A 366 16.30 14.63 -41.47
CA ALA A 366 16.54 15.99 -41.95
C ALA A 366 17.02 15.97 -43.41
N ASP A 367 16.74 17.04 -44.12
CA ASP A 367 17.26 17.36 -45.47
C ASP A 367 17.06 16.26 -46.53
N LEU A 368 15.96 15.49 -46.46
CA LEU A 368 15.63 14.51 -47.50
C LEU A 368 15.41 15.12 -48.87
N PRO A 369 15.75 14.42 -49.98
CA PRO A 369 15.40 14.87 -51.30
C PRO A 369 13.88 14.94 -51.51
N TYR A 370 13.36 16.11 -51.90
CA TYR A 370 11.93 16.38 -52.05
C TYR A 370 11.33 15.92 -53.39
N SER A 371 12.15 15.28 -54.29
CA SER A 371 11.67 14.84 -55.58
C SER A 371 10.63 13.73 -55.46
N GLU A 372 9.73 13.62 -56.43
CA GLU A 372 8.70 12.59 -56.49
C GLU A 372 9.26 11.16 -56.61
N GLY A 373 10.50 11.03 -57.20
CA GLY A 373 11.21 9.75 -57.29
C GLY A 373 12.14 9.45 -56.12
N GLY A 374 12.30 10.39 -55.16
CA GLY A 374 13.17 10.24 -54.00
C GLY A 374 14.66 10.06 -54.37
N PHE A 375 15.31 9.06 -53.83
CA PHE A 375 16.71 8.76 -54.12
C PHE A 375 16.99 8.36 -55.57
N TYR A 376 16.02 7.74 -56.26
CA TYR A 376 16.17 7.44 -57.67
C TYR A 376 16.50 8.70 -58.48
N ASP A 377 15.80 9.80 -58.22
CA ASP A 377 16.04 11.08 -58.93
C ASP A 377 17.34 11.76 -58.51
N LEU A 378 17.74 11.61 -57.25
CA LEU A 378 18.97 12.19 -56.72
C LEU A 378 20.21 11.55 -57.35
N TYR A 379 20.21 10.23 -57.49
CA TYR A 379 21.37 9.43 -57.90
C TYR A 379 21.42 9.09 -59.40
N GLN A 380 20.61 9.71 -60.25
CA GLN A 380 20.57 9.41 -61.68
C GLN A 380 21.90 9.53 -62.38
N ALA A 381 22.80 10.44 -61.95
CA ALA A 381 24.10 10.69 -62.55
C ALA A 381 25.21 9.74 -62.01
N TYR A 382 24.90 8.93 -61.01
CA TYR A 382 25.86 8.03 -60.42
C TYR A 382 25.92 6.70 -61.20
N LYS A 383 27.10 6.03 -61.16
CA LYS A 383 27.29 4.74 -61.85
C LYS A 383 26.58 3.61 -61.11
N THR A 384 26.56 3.69 -59.78
CA THR A 384 25.87 2.74 -58.95
C THR A 384 24.38 3.08 -58.96
N PRO A 385 23.49 2.15 -59.37
CA PRO A 385 22.06 2.38 -59.35
C PRO A 385 21.60 2.42 -57.89
N ILE A 386 21.07 3.56 -57.46
CA ILE A 386 20.54 3.77 -56.11
C ILE A 386 19.08 4.22 -56.24
N ASP A 387 18.20 3.53 -55.53
CA ASP A 387 16.81 3.89 -55.38
C ASP A 387 16.39 3.83 -53.89
N ASN A 388 15.13 4.08 -53.58
CA ASN A 388 14.66 4.13 -52.19
C ASN A 388 14.80 2.80 -51.44
N THR A 389 14.87 1.65 -52.14
CA THR A 389 14.98 0.32 -51.54
C THR A 389 16.40 -0.19 -51.38
N THR A 390 17.38 0.59 -51.92
CA THR A 390 18.78 0.21 -51.99
C THR A 390 19.45 0.20 -50.60
N PHE A 391 19.05 1.14 -49.73
CA PHE A 391 19.63 1.24 -48.38
C PHE A 391 19.01 0.25 -47.46
N LYS A 392 19.78 -0.78 -47.06
CA LYS A 392 19.33 -1.82 -46.14
C LYS A 392 20.15 -1.83 -44.85
N VAL A 393 19.48 -2.14 -43.78
CA VAL A 393 20.06 -2.25 -42.44
C VAL A 393 19.72 -3.57 -41.80
N GLU A 394 20.46 -3.94 -40.77
CA GLU A 394 20.23 -5.11 -39.93
C GLU A 394 20.41 -4.76 -38.45
N TRP A 395 19.69 -5.50 -37.60
CA TRP A 395 19.78 -5.40 -36.17
C TRP A 395 20.89 -6.29 -35.64
N GLU A 396 21.65 -5.75 -34.71
CA GLU A 396 22.59 -6.47 -33.87
C GLU A 396 22.31 -6.17 -32.39
N LYS A 397 22.59 -7.11 -31.51
CA LYS A 397 22.54 -6.93 -30.08
C LYS A 397 23.89 -7.16 -29.44
N LEU A 398 24.17 -6.47 -28.34
CA LEU A 398 25.34 -6.72 -27.52
C LEU A 398 25.06 -7.92 -26.61
N THR A 399 25.92 -8.93 -26.65
CA THR A 399 25.87 -10.11 -25.78
C THR A 399 27.30 -10.53 -25.49
N ASP A 400 27.66 -10.67 -24.20
CA ASP A 400 29.02 -11.03 -23.75
C ASP A 400 30.12 -10.17 -24.42
N GLN A 401 29.90 -8.85 -24.47
CA GLN A 401 30.77 -7.84 -25.11
C GLN A 401 30.97 -8.04 -26.64
N LYS A 402 30.14 -8.87 -27.29
CA LYS A 402 30.17 -9.09 -28.72
C LYS A 402 28.86 -8.65 -29.36
N TRP A 403 28.99 -8.09 -30.56
CA TRP A 403 27.84 -7.77 -31.38
C TRP A 403 27.38 -8.99 -32.16
N VAL A 404 26.15 -9.39 -31.94
CA VAL A 404 25.53 -10.55 -32.55
C VAL A 404 24.36 -10.12 -33.43
N LYS A 405 24.41 -10.49 -34.70
CA LYS A 405 23.35 -10.25 -35.67
C LYS A 405 22.06 -10.98 -35.28
N LEU A 406 20.94 -10.28 -35.39
CA LEU A 406 19.63 -10.91 -35.18
C LEU A 406 19.11 -11.55 -36.48
N PRO A 407 18.61 -12.78 -36.40
CA PRO A 407 18.17 -13.52 -37.60
C PRO A 407 16.91 -12.89 -38.22
N GLY A 408 16.95 -12.66 -39.53
CA GLY A 408 15.83 -12.08 -40.27
C GLY A 408 15.52 -10.63 -39.95
N SER A 409 16.52 -9.86 -39.54
CA SER A 409 16.40 -8.45 -39.12
C SER A 409 16.68 -7.44 -40.23
N THR A 410 16.92 -7.92 -41.48
CA THR A 410 17.23 -7.02 -42.61
C THR A 410 15.97 -6.27 -43.05
N SER A 411 16.03 -4.94 -43.10
CA SER A 411 14.94 -4.08 -43.54
C SER A 411 15.47 -2.89 -44.36
N CYS A 412 14.56 -2.20 -45.08
CA CYS A 412 14.89 -0.94 -45.73
C CYS A 412 15.07 0.14 -44.66
N LEU A 413 16.06 1.04 -44.87
CA LEU A 413 16.34 2.17 -43.97
C LEU A 413 15.32 3.30 -44.14
N PHE A 414 14.83 3.52 -45.35
CA PHE A 414 13.91 4.61 -45.68
C PHE A 414 12.53 4.09 -46.07
N ASN A 415 11.51 4.83 -45.68
CA ASN A 415 10.11 4.56 -46.06
C ASN A 415 9.66 5.57 -47.13
N THR A 416 8.69 5.16 -47.94
CA THR A 416 7.97 6.06 -48.85
C THR A 416 6.59 6.41 -48.27
N LYS A 417 5.99 7.55 -48.74
CA LYS A 417 4.70 8.03 -48.23
C LYS A 417 3.55 7.02 -48.33
N ASN A 418 3.67 5.98 -49.14
CA ASN A 418 2.65 4.97 -49.38
C ASN A 418 2.75 3.72 -48.49
N LYS A 419 3.25 3.85 -47.30
CA LYS A 419 3.39 2.76 -46.28
C LYS A 419 4.27 1.56 -46.67
N HIS A 420 4.55 1.34 -47.97
CA HIS A 420 5.46 0.31 -48.47
C HIS A 420 6.62 1.01 -49.20
N THR A 421 7.84 0.62 -48.86
CA THR A 421 9.02 1.16 -49.55
C THR A 421 9.00 0.78 -51.04
N SER A 422 8.77 1.75 -51.90
CA SER A 422 8.81 1.53 -53.33
C SER A 422 10.09 2.09 -53.92
N PRO A 423 10.66 1.48 -55.00
CA PRO A 423 11.91 1.92 -55.62
C PRO A 423 11.85 3.37 -56.07
N ARG A 424 10.72 3.82 -56.54
CA ARG A 424 10.47 5.20 -56.98
C ARG A 424 9.22 5.72 -56.28
N GLY A 425 9.39 6.75 -55.47
CA GLY A 425 8.32 7.38 -54.73
C GLY A 425 8.86 8.43 -53.82
N LYS A 426 8.00 9.37 -53.42
CA LYS A 426 8.36 10.40 -52.50
C LYS A 426 8.71 9.81 -51.16
N LEU A 427 9.85 10.17 -50.61
CA LEU A 427 10.32 9.70 -49.29
C LEU A 427 9.45 10.24 -48.19
N SER A 428 9.26 9.43 -47.18
CA SER A 428 8.64 9.81 -45.90
C SER A 428 9.68 10.51 -45.02
N GLU A 429 9.28 11.55 -44.35
CA GLU A 429 10.12 12.21 -43.32
C GLU A 429 10.41 11.27 -42.15
N TYR A 430 9.54 10.25 -41.95
CA TYR A 430 9.68 9.24 -40.91
C TYR A 430 9.97 7.88 -41.52
N SER A 431 10.91 7.17 -40.90
CA SER A 431 11.17 5.76 -41.17
C SER A 431 11.04 4.94 -39.90
N GLU A 432 10.43 3.78 -40.00
CA GLU A 432 10.30 2.85 -38.93
C GLU A 432 11.06 1.55 -39.24
N ILE A 433 11.97 1.14 -38.35
CA ILE A 433 12.76 -0.07 -38.46
C ILE A 433 12.35 -1.00 -37.32
N VAL A 434 11.56 -2.00 -37.61
CA VAL A 434 10.98 -2.91 -36.60
C VAL A 434 11.66 -4.28 -36.63
N TYR A 435 11.92 -4.81 -35.44
CA TYR A 435 12.25 -6.21 -35.22
C TYR A 435 11.18 -6.84 -34.33
N ASP A 436 10.33 -7.64 -34.95
CA ASP A 436 9.15 -8.26 -34.32
C ASP A 436 9.40 -9.71 -33.94
N LYS A 437 10.44 -9.93 -33.10
CA LYS A 437 10.77 -11.23 -32.51
C LYS A 437 11.44 -11.02 -31.15
N PRO A 438 11.32 -12.00 -30.23
CA PRO A 438 11.94 -11.91 -28.90
C PRO A 438 13.47 -11.72 -28.95
N PHE A 439 13.94 -10.79 -28.15
CA PHE A 439 15.36 -10.57 -27.92
C PHE A 439 15.83 -11.46 -26.76
N LYS A 440 16.50 -12.57 -27.07
CA LYS A 440 17.01 -13.49 -26.04
C LYS A 440 18.31 -12.95 -25.41
N ASN A 441 18.52 -13.19 -24.11
CA ASN A 441 19.76 -12.87 -23.38
C ASN A 441 20.21 -11.40 -23.52
N ILE A 442 19.31 -10.47 -23.22
CA ILE A 442 19.60 -9.03 -23.21
C ILE A 442 19.49 -8.39 -21.83
N THR A 443 18.82 -9.07 -20.88
CA THR A 443 18.53 -8.50 -19.56
C THR A 443 19.79 -8.32 -18.74
N VAL A 444 19.96 -7.07 -18.26
CA VAL A 444 21.09 -6.66 -17.43
C VAL A 444 20.70 -6.81 -15.96
N SER A 445 21.62 -7.34 -15.16
CA SER A 445 21.47 -7.48 -13.70
C SER A 445 22.18 -6.39 -12.90
N THR A 446 22.90 -5.49 -13.59
CA THR A 446 23.67 -4.40 -12.96
C THR A 446 22.75 -3.22 -12.62
N GLU A 447 23.15 -2.46 -11.62
CA GLU A 447 22.47 -1.20 -11.25
C GLU A 447 22.59 -0.15 -12.36
N GLU A 448 21.68 0.80 -12.40
CA GLU A 448 21.59 1.80 -13.46
C GLU A 448 22.85 2.66 -13.59
N GLU A 449 23.50 3.01 -12.48
CA GLU A 449 24.74 3.78 -12.46
C GLU A 449 25.88 3.10 -13.18
N GLN A 450 25.87 1.77 -13.26
CA GLN A 450 26.87 0.94 -13.92
C GLN A 450 26.54 0.70 -15.41
N TYR A 451 25.31 1.06 -15.87
CA TYR A 451 24.88 0.87 -17.24
C TYR A 451 25.53 1.90 -18.18
N GLN A 452 26.69 1.53 -18.77
CA GLN A 452 27.47 2.36 -19.66
C GLN A 452 27.92 1.53 -20.86
N TYR A 453 27.94 2.14 -22.07
CA TYR A 453 28.28 1.47 -23.33
C TYR A 453 29.60 0.69 -23.31
N THR A 454 30.63 1.25 -22.68
CA THR A 454 31.97 0.65 -22.62
C THR A 454 32.15 -0.40 -21.55
N LYS A 455 31.25 -0.46 -20.56
CA LYS A 455 31.37 -1.35 -19.39
C LYS A 455 30.38 -2.49 -19.41
N THR A 456 29.21 -2.26 -20.00
CA THR A 456 28.10 -3.23 -19.97
C THR A 456 28.34 -4.35 -20.97
N GLN A 457 28.08 -5.58 -20.56
CA GLN A 457 28.29 -6.76 -21.41
C GLN A 457 27.11 -7.03 -22.36
N GLN A 458 25.95 -6.46 -22.09
CA GLN A 458 24.70 -6.67 -22.84
C GLN A 458 23.73 -5.49 -22.63
N GLY A 459 22.59 -5.49 -23.32
CA GLY A 459 21.54 -4.46 -23.14
C GLY A 459 21.68 -3.26 -24.08
N PHE A 460 22.67 -3.23 -24.98
CA PHE A 460 22.76 -2.28 -26.09
C PHE A 460 22.39 -2.95 -27.40
N PHE A 461 21.84 -2.15 -28.30
CA PHE A 461 21.41 -2.56 -29.64
C PHE A 461 22.14 -1.72 -30.68
N ARG A 462 22.29 -2.28 -31.87
CA ARG A 462 22.98 -1.61 -32.96
C ARG A 462 22.25 -1.86 -34.27
N ILE A 463 22.12 -0.81 -35.06
CA ILE A 463 21.67 -0.86 -36.45
C ILE A 463 22.88 -0.67 -37.35
N ARG A 464 23.10 -1.60 -38.24
CA ARG A 464 24.24 -1.63 -39.16
C ARG A 464 23.78 -1.56 -40.60
N LEU A 465 24.42 -0.67 -41.38
CA LEU A 465 24.18 -0.51 -42.81
C LEU A 465 24.81 -1.72 -43.58
N THR A 466 23.97 -2.48 -44.30
CA THR A 466 24.40 -3.65 -45.07
C THR A 466 24.55 -3.39 -46.56
N ASP A 467 23.73 -2.53 -47.11
CA ASP A 467 23.71 -2.16 -48.55
C ASP A 467 23.44 -0.67 -48.72
N PRO A 468 23.95 -0.09 -49.82
CA PRO A 468 24.87 -0.64 -50.83
C PRO A 468 26.32 -0.61 -50.39
N ASN A 469 27.21 -1.32 -51.13
CA ASN A 469 28.66 -1.40 -50.79
C ASN A 469 29.33 -0.03 -50.72
N GLY A 470 28.94 0.92 -51.58
CA GLY A 470 29.47 2.28 -51.60
C GLY A 470 28.81 3.25 -50.61
N GLY A 471 27.94 2.74 -49.71
CA GLY A 471 27.17 3.57 -48.80
C GLY A 471 26.32 4.61 -49.54
N PHE A 472 26.33 5.84 -49.08
CA PHE A 472 25.56 6.93 -49.70
C PHE A 472 26.26 7.60 -50.91
N GLY A 473 27.38 7.02 -51.41
CA GLY A 473 28.00 7.47 -52.64
C GLY A 473 28.99 8.66 -52.52
N GLN A 474 29.44 9.00 -51.31
CA GLN A 474 30.34 10.11 -51.08
C GLN A 474 31.66 9.95 -51.86
N THR A 475 32.25 8.74 -51.86
CA THR A 475 33.47 8.42 -52.58
C THR A 475 33.27 8.49 -54.10
N GLU A 476 32.15 7.91 -54.58
CA GLU A 476 31.80 7.98 -56.02
C GLU A 476 31.56 9.41 -56.49
N TYR A 477 30.89 10.21 -55.68
CA TYR A 477 30.66 11.64 -55.99
C TYR A 477 31.96 12.41 -56.20
N ARG A 478 32.91 12.26 -55.29
CA ARG A 478 34.21 12.95 -55.42
C ARG A 478 34.92 12.63 -56.76
N MET A 479 34.88 11.36 -57.16
CA MET A 479 35.46 10.92 -58.44
C MET A 479 34.67 11.47 -59.64
N LEU A 480 33.35 11.35 -59.60
CA LEU A 480 32.47 11.87 -60.66
C LEU A 480 32.56 13.38 -60.80
N PHE A 481 32.60 14.09 -59.70
CA PHE A 481 32.71 15.54 -59.68
C PHE A 481 34.02 15.98 -60.31
N ALA A 482 35.16 15.37 -59.94
CA ALA A 482 36.47 15.69 -60.54
C ALA A 482 36.52 15.39 -62.04
N ASP A 483 36.01 14.24 -62.47
CA ASP A 483 35.96 13.81 -63.86
C ASP A 483 35.12 14.79 -64.71
N ILE A 484 33.95 15.20 -64.21
CA ILE A 484 33.07 16.13 -64.91
C ILE A 484 33.69 17.53 -64.96
N MET A 485 34.34 18.00 -63.92
CA MET A 485 35.04 19.28 -63.91
C MET A 485 36.21 19.31 -64.90
N ILE A 486 36.99 18.22 -64.97
CA ILE A 486 38.04 18.07 -65.94
C ILE A 486 37.48 18.07 -67.38
N ARG A 487 36.41 17.30 -67.64
CA ARG A 487 35.75 17.28 -68.97
C ARG A 487 35.21 18.66 -69.37
N ASN A 488 34.56 19.35 -68.44
CA ASN A 488 33.95 20.64 -68.64
C ASN A 488 34.99 21.73 -68.92
N SER A 489 36.25 21.60 -68.44
CA SER A 489 37.36 22.51 -68.74
C SER A 489 37.89 22.36 -70.18
N HIS A 490 37.63 21.22 -70.81
CA HIS A 490 38.14 20.93 -72.19
C HIS A 490 37.04 20.94 -73.27
N THR A 491 35.76 21.10 -72.92
CA THR A 491 34.66 21.04 -73.86
C THR A 491 33.72 22.23 -73.74
N ARG A 492 33.25 22.73 -74.91
CA ARG A 492 32.30 23.86 -74.98
C ARG A 492 30.89 23.43 -74.48
N LYS A 493 30.54 22.15 -74.58
CA LYS A 493 29.24 21.61 -74.10
C LYS A 493 29.46 21.07 -72.67
N GLN A 494 29.03 21.89 -71.73
CA GLN A 494 29.12 21.48 -70.27
C GLN A 494 28.21 20.34 -69.92
N THR A 495 28.74 19.35 -69.28
CA THR A 495 27.96 18.28 -68.63
C THR A 495 27.48 18.82 -67.28
N PRO A 496 26.18 18.67 -66.93
CA PRO A 496 25.70 19.08 -65.61
C PRO A 496 26.43 18.35 -64.47
N VAL A 497 26.78 19.09 -63.44
CA VAL A 497 27.44 18.53 -62.24
C VAL A 497 26.43 17.67 -61.50
N PRO A 498 26.82 16.47 -61.03
CA PRO A 498 25.93 15.62 -60.26
C PRO A 498 25.55 16.30 -58.95
N LYS A 499 24.34 16.06 -58.52
CA LYS A 499 23.91 16.49 -57.18
C LYS A 499 24.74 15.82 -56.09
N PRO A 500 25.07 16.53 -55.00
CA PRO A 500 25.81 15.92 -53.90
C PRO A 500 25.01 14.76 -53.32
N PRO A 501 25.69 13.73 -52.78
CA PRO A 501 25.02 12.59 -52.16
C PRO A 501 24.29 13.01 -50.88
N TYR A 502 23.24 12.31 -50.55
CA TYR A 502 22.56 12.52 -49.29
C TYR A 502 23.47 12.09 -48.12
N ASN A 503 23.55 12.90 -47.07
CA ASN A 503 24.11 12.51 -45.81
C ASN A 503 22.97 12.22 -44.84
N PRO A 504 22.84 11.00 -44.27
CA PRO A 504 21.71 10.63 -43.41
C PRO A 504 21.76 11.38 -42.07
N MET A 505 21.10 12.53 -42.04
CA MET A 505 20.95 13.39 -40.87
C MET A 505 19.64 13.09 -40.16
N ILE A 506 19.68 12.99 -38.86
CA ILE A 506 18.53 12.75 -37.99
C ILE A 506 18.12 14.07 -37.32
N GLU A 507 16.82 14.35 -37.38
CA GLU A 507 16.16 15.41 -36.61
C GLU A 507 15.71 14.94 -35.26
N SER A 508 15.07 13.76 -35.21
CA SER A 508 14.69 13.11 -33.96
C SER A 508 14.69 11.59 -34.10
N ILE A 509 14.89 10.91 -32.98
CA ILE A 509 14.86 9.45 -32.87
C ILE A 509 13.94 9.04 -31.70
N GLY A 510 13.08 8.07 -31.95
CA GLY A 510 12.21 7.49 -30.93
C GLY A 510 12.23 5.97 -30.98
N ILE A 511 11.94 5.36 -29.87
CA ILE A 511 11.80 3.91 -29.76
C ILE A 511 10.41 3.55 -29.25
N GLY A 512 9.86 2.48 -29.82
CA GLY A 512 8.75 1.71 -29.26
C GLY A 512 9.21 0.30 -28.98
N TYR A 513 8.73 -0.26 -27.88
CA TYR A 513 9.02 -1.66 -27.52
C TYR A 513 7.82 -2.34 -26.88
N SER A 514 7.80 -3.67 -26.96
CA SER A 514 6.92 -4.52 -26.20
C SER A 514 7.75 -5.49 -25.36
N ALA A 515 7.42 -5.60 -24.08
CA ALA A 515 8.05 -6.55 -23.17
C ALA A 515 6.98 -7.33 -22.42
N GLU A 516 7.29 -8.59 -22.10
CA GLU A 516 6.34 -9.48 -21.42
C GLU A 516 7.13 -10.41 -20.50
N GLU A 517 6.67 -10.53 -19.25
CA GLU A 517 7.25 -11.43 -18.25
C GLU A 517 6.13 -12.10 -17.45
N GLU A 518 6.28 -13.40 -17.21
CA GLU A 518 5.31 -14.20 -16.47
C GLU A 518 5.98 -14.85 -15.26
N TYR A 519 5.31 -14.80 -14.13
CA TYR A 519 5.76 -15.28 -12.83
C TYR A 519 4.79 -16.34 -12.33
N PHE A 520 5.29 -17.54 -12.03
CA PHE A 520 4.51 -18.65 -11.49
C PHE A 520 4.82 -18.80 -10.00
N PHE A 521 3.80 -18.78 -9.16
CA PHE A 521 3.93 -18.93 -7.72
C PHE A 521 3.83 -20.39 -7.30
N ASN A 522 4.87 -21.15 -7.66
CA ASN A 522 5.01 -22.59 -7.37
C ASN A 522 6.37 -22.94 -6.74
N GLY A 523 7.09 -21.95 -6.23
CA GLY A 523 8.40 -22.09 -5.61
C GLY A 523 9.61 -21.80 -6.51
N ASP A 524 9.42 -21.65 -7.82
CA ASP A 524 10.52 -21.45 -8.79
C ASP A 524 10.67 -19.98 -9.27
N THR A 525 9.88 -19.05 -8.75
CA THR A 525 9.91 -17.64 -9.19
C THR A 525 11.18 -16.95 -8.70
N PRO A 526 11.98 -16.32 -9.59
CA PRO A 526 13.12 -15.52 -9.18
C PRO A 526 12.68 -14.31 -8.36
N ARG A 527 13.04 -14.25 -7.09
CA ARG A 527 12.66 -13.17 -6.15
C ARG A 527 13.12 -11.80 -6.57
N ASP A 528 14.22 -11.72 -7.30
CA ASP A 528 14.81 -10.45 -7.71
C ASP A 528 13.98 -9.73 -8.78
N ARG A 529 13.02 -10.43 -9.41
CA ARG A 529 12.26 -9.88 -10.52
C ARG A 529 10.81 -9.52 -10.20
N CYS A 530 10.20 -10.16 -9.21
CA CYS A 530 8.84 -9.83 -8.79
C CYS A 530 8.68 -10.08 -7.30
N ARG A 531 8.25 -9.04 -6.58
CA ARG A 531 7.87 -9.15 -5.17
C ARG A 531 6.43 -8.73 -5.00
N ILE A 532 5.76 -9.39 -4.11
CA ILE A 532 4.36 -9.15 -3.81
C ILE A 532 4.21 -8.85 -2.34
N TYR A 533 3.41 -7.83 -2.05
CA TYR A 533 3.14 -7.39 -0.70
C TYR A 533 1.63 -7.32 -0.48
N HIS A 534 1.15 -7.84 0.63
CA HIS A 534 -0.18 -7.49 1.12
C HIS A 534 -0.13 -6.15 1.85
N ILE A 535 -1.03 -5.26 1.48
CA ILE A 535 -1.23 -3.98 2.17
C ILE A 535 -2.34 -4.17 3.19
N HIS A 536 -1.94 -4.09 4.46
CA HIS A 536 -2.86 -4.03 5.59
C HIS A 536 -3.00 -2.60 6.08
N PRO A 537 -4.05 -2.29 6.82
CA PRO A 537 -4.23 -0.96 7.40
C PRO A 537 -3.04 -0.44 8.20
N LEU A 538 -2.26 -1.35 8.79
CA LEU A 538 -1.19 -1.01 9.72
C LEU A 538 0.20 -1.35 9.22
N ARG A 539 0.32 -2.14 8.15
CA ARG A 539 1.62 -2.59 7.63
C ARG A 539 1.54 -3.08 6.20
N GLN A 540 2.70 -3.14 5.58
CA GLN A 540 2.91 -3.88 4.35
C GLN A 540 3.64 -5.18 4.69
N LYS A 541 3.08 -6.32 4.29
CA LYS A 541 3.68 -7.64 4.49
C LYS A 541 4.20 -8.16 3.17
N GLU A 542 5.51 -8.36 3.03
CA GLU A 542 6.09 -9.07 1.88
C GLU A 542 5.70 -10.55 1.95
N LEU A 543 5.23 -11.10 0.85
CA LEU A 543 4.97 -12.54 0.73
C LEU A 543 6.28 -13.26 0.43
N HIS A 544 6.70 -14.11 1.36
CA HIS A 544 7.94 -14.88 1.25
C HIS A 544 7.75 -16.20 0.48
N GLU A 545 8.84 -16.91 0.18
CA GLU A 545 8.81 -18.20 -0.55
C GLU A 545 7.81 -19.22 -0.02
N ILE A 546 7.63 -19.29 1.29
CA ILE A 546 6.68 -20.22 1.92
C ILE A 546 5.26 -19.84 1.55
N ASP A 547 4.95 -18.54 1.53
CA ASP A 547 3.64 -18.03 1.17
C ASP A 547 3.35 -18.21 -0.33
N LEU A 548 4.40 -18.12 -1.17
CA LEU A 548 4.29 -18.22 -2.62
C LEU A 548 4.41 -19.65 -3.18
N ARG A 549 4.57 -20.67 -2.34
CA ARG A 549 4.55 -22.08 -2.76
C ARG A 549 3.16 -22.61 -3.08
N HIS A 550 2.15 -21.91 -2.63
CA HIS A 550 0.74 -22.23 -2.81
C HIS A 550 0.03 -21.01 -3.36
N PRO A 551 -1.15 -21.18 -3.97
CA PRO A 551 -2.01 -20.04 -4.30
C PRO A 551 -2.22 -19.16 -3.06
N PHE A 552 -2.03 -17.85 -3.20
CA PHE A 552 -2.20 -16.92 -2.09
C PHE A 552 -3.40 -16.01 -2.34
N PRO A 553 -4.13 -15.59 -1.29
CA PRO A 553 -5.29 -14.72 -1.45
C PRO A 553 -4.86 -13.35 -1.98
N MET A 554 -5.66 -12.77 -2.85
CA MET A 554 -5.38 -11.44 -3.41
C MET A 554 -5.33 -10.36 -2.32
N VAL A 555 -6.13 -10.52 -1.28
CA VAL A 555 -6.15 -9.63 -0.10
C VAL A 555 -6.24 -10.49 1.15
N GLU A 556 -5.29 -10.32 2.06
CA GLU A 556 -5.36 -10.91 3.38
C GLU A 556 -6.13 -9.96 4.29
N VAL A 557 -7.27 -10.40 4.78
CA VAL A 557 -8.09 -9.61 5.70
C VAL A 557 -8.48 -10.48 6.89
N PRO A 558 -8.58 -9.88 8.09
CA PRO A 558 -9.02 -10.58 9.27
C PRO A 558 -10.36 -11.27 9.05
N THR A 559 -10.49 -12.48 9.57
CA THR A 559 -11.72 -13.31 9.45
C THR A 559 -12.73 -13.00 10.54
N GLU A 560 -12.30 -12.36 11.64
CA GLU A 560 -13.12 -12.04 12.80
C GLU A 560 -13.85 -10.70 12.63
N ASP A 561 -15.02 -10.57 13.24
CA ASP A 561 -15.88 -9.39 13.08
C ASP A 561 -15.28 -8.11 13.66
N GLY A 562 -14.49 -8.21 14.74
CA GLY A 562 -13.82 -7.07 15.35
C GLY A 562 -12.45 -7.44 15.93
N ILE A 563 -11.48 -6.53 15.76
CA ILE A 563 -10.12 -6.71 16.24
C ILE A 563 -9.63 -5.41 16.86
N ILE A 564 -8.99 -5.54 18.03
CA ILE A 564 -8.23 -4.46 18.64
C ILE A 564 -6.76 -4.84 18.56
N LEU A 565 -5.92 -3.94 18.10
CA LEU A 565 -4.49 -4.13 17.95
C LEU A 565 -3.75 -3.17 18.88
N PHE A 566 -2.76 -3.68 19.59
CA PHE A 566 -1.93 -2.92 20.51
C PHE A 566 -0.47 -2.99 20.05
N GLY A 567 0.13 -1.85 19.74
CA GLY A 567 1.57 -1.70 19.55
C GLY A 567 2.24 -1.51 20.91
N ILE A 568 3.25 -2.30 21.22
CA ILE A 568 3.95 -2.31 22.49
C ILE A 568 5.43 -2.07 22.26
N GLY A 569 5.89 -0.89 22.65
CA GLY A 569 7.30 -0.53 22.61
C GLY A 569 8.06 -1.05 23.81
N ASN A 570 9.39 -1.21 23.64
CA ASN A 570 10.32 -1.72 24.65
C ASN A 570 9.97 -3.13 25.16
N SER A 571 9.34 -3.96 24.35
CA SER A 571 8.95 -5.32 24.72
C SER A 571 10.16 -6.24 24.84
N ILE A 572 10.18 -7.07 25.88
CA ILE A 572 11.21 -8.06 26.14
C ILE A 572 10.54 -9.39 26.40
N GLY A 573 11.10 -10.47 25.90
CA GLY A 573 10.57 -11.81 26.10
C GLY A 573 10.52 -12.21 27.59
N ASN A 574 9.51 -12.97 27.97
CA ASN A 574 9.16 -13.35 29.33
C ASN A 574 8.69 -12.20 30.25
N ASP A 575 8.50 -11.01 29.74
CA ASP A 575 7.94 -9.93 30.53
C ASP A 575 6.41 -10.02 30.55
N GLN A 576 5.84 -9.62 31.69
CA GLN A 576 4.40 -9.53 31.89
C GLN A 576 3.94 -8.15 31.47
N ILE A 577 2.97 -8.09 30.54
CA ILE A 577 2.22 -6.88 30.25
C ILE A 577 0.87 -6.92 30.98
N ARG A 578 0.52 -5.81 31.62
CA ARG A 578 -0.73 -5.61 32.32
C ARG A 578 -1.49 -4.46 31.67
N LEU A 579 -2.59 -4.80 31.03
CA LEU A 579 -3.45 -3.84 30.32
C LEU A 579 -4.67 -3.52 31.21
N PHE A 580 -4.87 -2.25 31.50
CA PHE A 580 -6.06 -1.76 32.19
C PHE A 580 -7.07 -1.27 31.14
N PHE A 581 -8.29 -1.78 31.23
CA PHE A 581 -9.42 -1.36 30.43
C PHE A 581 -10.44 -0.66 31.29
N GLU A 582 -10.70 0.61 31.01
CA GLU A 582 -11.81 1.34 31.58
C GLU A 582 -13.01 1.23 30.62
N MET A 583 -14.02 0.51 31.04
CA MET A 583 -15.21 0.24 30.22
C MET A 583 -16.40 1.06 30.69
N ALA A 584 -17.14 1.63 29.76
CA ALA A 584 -18.40 2.29 30.07
C ALA A 584 -19.45 1.26 30.54
N ALA A 585 -20.28 1.66 31.46
CA ALA A 585 -21.40 0.83 31.90
C ALA A 585 -22.38 0.58 30.75
N LEU A 586 -22.36 -0.62 30.17
CA LEU A 586 -23.31 -1.01 29.14
C LEU A 586 -24.70 -1.18 29.72
N LYS A 587 -25.71 -0.63 29.05
CA LYS A 587 -27.12 -0.99 29.29
C LYS A 587 -27.33 -2.42 28.75
N ARG A 588 -27.21 -3.40 29.61
CA ARG A 588 -27.48 -4.80 29.24
C ARG A 588 -29.00 -5.00 29.03
N GLU A 589 -29.38 -5.54 27.89
CA GLU A 589 -30.74 -6.03 27.71
C GLU A 589 -30.95 -7.25 28.61
N ILE A 590 -31.92 -7.17 29.49
CA ILE A 590 -32.28 -8.25 30.43
C ILE A 590 -32.76 -9.46 29.59
N GLY A 591 -32.08 -10.59 29.72
CA GLY A 591 -32.49 -11.88 29.12
C GLY A 591 -31.64 -12.38 27.93
N LYS A 592 -30.62 -11.68 27.51
CA LYS A 592 -29.63 -12.23 26.56
C LYS A 592 -28.36 -12.62 27.32
N GLU A 593 -28.01 -13.91 27.30
CA GLU A 593 -26.68 -14.37 27.72
C GLU A 593 -25.68 -13.95 26.63
N TYR A 594 -24.90 -12.93 26.88
CA TYR A 594 -23.74 -12.59 26.07
C TYR A 594 -22.60 -13.51 26.50
N LEU A 595 -22.25 -14.48 25.66
CA LEU A 595 -21.02 -15.26 25.83
C LEU A 595 -19.90 -14.46 25.11
N PRO A 596 -19.12 -13.70 25.85
CA PRO A 596 -18.00 -12.97 25.23
C PRO A 596 -16.94 -13.97 24.83
N CYS A 597 -16.47 -13.86 23.60
CA CYS A 597 -15.40 -14.68 23.04
C CYS A 597 -14.28 -13.75 22.56
N VAL A 598 -13.43 -13.32 23.49
CA VAL A 598 -12.21 -12.56 23.15
C VAL A 598 -11.05 -13.52 23.05
N GLN A 599 -10.42 -13.55 21.91
CA GLN A 599 -9.26 -14.37 21.65
C GLN A 599 -8.03 -13.48 21.49
N TRP A 600 -7.03 -13.71 22.36
CA TRP A 600 -5.77 -12.99 22.34
C TRP A 600 -4.77 -13.69 21.45
N SER A 601 -4.04 -12.90 20.64
CA SER A 601 -2.93 -13.37 19.79
C SER A 601 -1.83 -12.34 19.71
N PHE A 602 -0.64 -12.77 19.29
CA PHE A 602 0.50 -11.92 19.03
C PHE A 602 1.04 -12.19 17.62
N PHE A 603 1.73 -11.22 17.07
CA PHE A 603 2.39 -11.37 15.78
C PHE A 603 3.79 -11.97 15.94
N ASN A 604 4.05 -13.13 15.35
CA ASN A 604 5.33 -13.84 15.47
C ASN A 604 6.35 -13.50 14.36
N GLY A 605 6.14 -12.40 13.62
CA GLY A 605 6.95 -12.00 12.46
C GLY A 605 6.41 -12.53 11.13
N LYS A 606 5.61 -13.60 11.15
CA LYS A 606 5.04 -14.23 9.94
C LYS A 606 3.52 -14.27 9.97
N GLN A 607 2.95 -14.65 11.09
CA GLN A 607 1.49 -14.82 11.25
C GLN A 607 1.06 -14.45 12.68
N TRP A 608 -0.23 -14.31 12.88
CA TRP A 608 -0.83 -14.16 14.19
C TRP A 608 -0.90 -15.52 14.88
N GLU A 609 -0.28 -15.63 16.05
CA GLU A 609 -0.24 -16.83 16.87
C GLU A 609 -1.08 -16.61 18.14
N PHE A 610 -1.91 -17.58 18.50
CA PHE A 610 -2.75 -17.48 19.70
C PHE A 610 -1.89 -17.51 20.97
N ILE A 611 -2.26 -16.67 21.92
CA ILE A 611 -1.67 -16.72 23.26
C ILE A 611 -2.13 -18.01 23.94
N LYS A 612 -1.16 -18.82 24.38
CA LYS A 612 -1.44 -20.07 25.08
C LYS A 612 -2.21 -19.77 26.37
N PRO A 613 -3.15 -20.64 26.78
CA PRO A 613 -3.93 -20.43 28.00
C PRO A 613 -3.10 -20.16 29.25
N GLY A 614 -1.90 -20.75 29.36
CA GLY A 614 -0.99 -20.49 30.48
C GLY A 614 -0.27 -19.15 30.45
N ASN A 615 -0.28 -18.45 29.33
CA ASN A 615 0.34 -17.13 29.17
C ASN A 615 -0.67 -15.97 29.35
N LEU A 616 -1.97 -16.26 29.34
CA LEU A 616 -3.00 -15.35 29.84
C LEU A 616 -3.12 -15.58 31.34
N LEU A 617 -2.45 -14.76 32.13
CA LEU A 617 -2.31 -14.97 33.57
C LEU A 617 -3.58 -14.62 34.32
N SER A 618 -4.24 -13.53 33.96
CA SER A 618 -5.54 -13.14 34.52
C SER A 618 -6.34 -12.29 33.54
N ASP A 619 -7.66 -12.36 33.65
CA ASP A 619 -8.61 -11.48 32.98
C ASP A 619 -9.73 -11.14 33.97
N THR A 620 -9.67 -9.96 34.56
CA THR A 620 -10.70 -9.43 35.47
C THR A 620 -11.77 -8.62 34.73
N THR A 621 -11.59 -8.41 33.42
CA THR A 621 -12.56 -7.68 32.58
C THR A 621 -13.75 -8.55 32.18
N GLY A 622 -13.62 -9.89 32.34
CA GLY A 622 -14.62 -10.84 31.86
C GLY A 622 -14.77 -10.81 30.34
N ASN A 623 -13.63 -10.88 29.63
CA ASN A 623 -13.54 -10.74 28.17
C ASN A 623 -13.95 -9.34 27.65
N LEU A 624 -13.39 -8.30 28.22
CA LEU A 624 -13.61 -6.89 27.87
C LEU A 624 -15.07 -6.41 28.04
N LEU A 625 -15.82 -7.01 28.97
CA LEU A 625 -17.18 -6.57 29.30
C LEU A 625 -17.26 -5.61 30.50
N ASN A 626 -16.25 -5.61 31.34
CA ASN A 626 -16.21 -4.79 32.55
C ASN A 626 -14.85 -4.08 32.67
N THR A 627 -14.85 -3.00 33.42
CA THR A 627 -13.59 -2.35 33.80
C THR A 627 -12.71 -3.33 34.59
N GLY A 628 -11.44 -3.47 34.21
CA GLY A 628 -10.56 -4.44 34.83
C GLY A 628 -9.19 -4.51 34.19
N LEU A 629 -8.45 -5.55 34.56
CA LEU A 629 -7.10 -5.83 34.10
C LEU A 629 -7.05 -7.13 33.29
N VAL A 630 -6.20 -7.11 32.27
CA VAL A 630 -5.78 -8.31 31.53
C VAL A 630 -4.27 -8.43 31.63
N ASP A 631 -3.81 -9.55 32.16
CA ASP A 631 -2.39 -9.86 32.35
C ASP A 631 -1.93 -10.91 31.36
N ILE A 632 -0.93 -10.57 30.57
CA ILE A 632 -0.39 -11.44 29.52
C ILE A 632 1.12 -11.58 29.72
N LEU A 633 1.59 -12.82 29.71
CA LEU A 633 3.01 -13.14 29.64
C LEU A 633 3.44 -13.20 28.18
N LEU A 634 4.38 -12.34 27.79
CA LEU A 634 4.88 -12.28 26.42
C LEU A 634 5.71 -13.53 26.06
N PRO A 635 5.72 -13.94 24.78
CA PRO A 635 6.53 -15.07 24.34
C PRO A 635 8.02 -14.79 24.51
N SER A 636 8.81 -15.86 24.59
CA SER A 636 10.26 -15.76 24.70
C SER A 636 10.94 -16.78 23.79
N PRO A 637 11.99 -16.36 23.03
CA PRO A 637 12.50 -14.98 22.89
C PRO A 637 11.62 -14.15 21.94
N ILE A 638 11.64 -12.82 22.09
CA ILE A 638 11.14 -11.90 21.06
C ILE A 638 12.29 -11.67 20.07
N SER A 639 12.12 -12.10 18.83
CA SER A 639 13.09 -11.88 17.73
C SER A 639 12.82 -10.54 17.04
N GLU A 640 13.83 -9.99 16.37
CA GLU A 640 13.68 -8.75 15.58
C GLU A 640 12.60 -8.89 14.51
N GLU A 641 12.36 -10.09 13.97
CA GLU A 641 11.31 -10.36 12.99
C GLU A 641 9.88 -10.18 13.54
N MET A 642 9.72 -10.23 14.88
CA MET A 642 8.43 -10.05 15.57
C MET A 642 8.12 -8.58 15.84
N LEU A 643 9.08 -7.70 15.61
CA LEU A 643 8.94 -6.25 15.79
C LEU A 643 8.62 -5.61 14.44
N ASP A 644 7.84 -4.53 14.46
CA ASP A 644 7.61 -3.72 13.28
C ASP A 644 8.78 -2.76 12.99
N ILE A 645 8.64 -1.92 11.97
CA ILE A 645 9.66 -0.92 11.57
C ILE A 645 10.00 0.06 12.70
N ASN A 646 9.06 0.30 13.63
CA ASN A 646 9.23 1.19 14.78
C ASN A 646 9.82 0.48 16.00
N GLY A 647 10.01 -0.84 15.92
CA GLY A 647 10.44 -1.68 17.02
C GLY A 647 9.32 -2.07 17.99
N ASP A 648 8.06 -1.96 17.57
CA ASP A 648 6.89 -2.30 18.37
C ASP A 648 6.49 -3.77 18.19
N PHE A 649 6.19 -4.42 19.32
CA PHE A 649 5.60 -5.75 19.36
C PHE A 649 4.07 -5.65 19.32
N TRP A 650 3.41 -6.49 18.51
CA TRP A 650 1.98 -6.39 18.29
C TRP A 650 1.18 -7.48 18.99
N LEU A 651 0.22 -7.05 19.82
CA LEU A 651 -0.83 -7.90 20.36
C LEU A 651 -2.17 -7.62 19.69
N SER A 652 -3.03 -8.63 19.60
CA SER A 652 -4.40 -8.47 19.13
C SER A 652 -5.40 -9.12 20.06
N ALA A 653 -6.52 -8.44 20.28
CA ALA A 653 -7.72 -8.97 20.89
C ALA A 653 -8.80 -9.11 19.80
N LYS A 654 -9.22 -10.32 19.50
CA LYS A 654 -10.19 -10.64 18.44
C LYS A 654 -11.53 -10.98 19.05
N VAL A 655 -12.59 -10.41 18.49
CA VAL A 655 -13.98 -10.63 18.93
C VAL A 655 -14.77 -11.23 17.77
N SER A 656 -15.33 -12.41 17.95
CA SER A 656 -16.05 -13.14 16.91
C SER A 656 -17.58 -12.99 16.98
N CYS A 657 -18.10 -12.33 18.00
CA CYS A 657 -19.55 -12.17 18.17
C CYS A 657 -19.91 -10.85 18.85
N HIS A 658 -21.07 -10.29 18.48
CA HIS A 658 -21.64 -9.09 19.11
C HIS A 658 -20.78 -7.82 19.11
N THR A 659 -19.96 -7.62 18.09
CA THR A 659 -19.09 -6.44 17.95
C THR A 659 -19.82 -5.10 17.96
N GLN A 660 -21.10 -5.07 17.64
CA GLN A 660 -21.94 -3.86 17.71
C GLN A 660 -22.21 -3.36 19.15
N ASN A 661 -21.89 -4.19 20.15
CA ASN A 661 -22.11 -3.88 21.56
C ASN A 661 -20.79 -3.67 22.33
N CYS A 662 -19.65 -3.68 21.64
CA CYS A 662 -18.33 -3.47 22.25
C CYS A 662 -17.84 -2.04 22.15
#